data_3dfe734212f846a9c38ab4e51a908374
#
_entry.id   3dfe734212f846a9c38ab4e51a908374
#
_cell.length_a   1.000
_cell.length_b   1.000
_cell.length_c   1.000
_cell.angle_alpha   90.00
_cell.angle_beta   90.00
_cell.angle_gamma   90.00
#
_symmetry.space_group_name_H-M   'P 1'
#
loop_
_entity.id
_entity.type
_entity.pdbx_description
1 polymer ?
#
loop_
_entity_poly.entity_id
_entity_poly.type
_entity_poly.pdbx_seq_one_letter_code
_entity_poly.pdbx_strand_id
1 'polypeptide(L)'
;MNTDILFFNQINEDSFNLVGGKGFNLGKMTKKNLPVPEGFCITTDAFYKFIEPLKDNDLFKQLDNVDIDDLEKVQELTSSIRNLIIGKSLSDSIKQNIKEAIESIGEDDFYAVRSSATTEDLPDMSFAGQQDTYLNVHGFENLIENVKYCWASLYTQRAVVYRKRNNLNEDNVLISVVVQKMVNSQKSGIMFTADPINNNYNHLTIDAGFGLGEALVGGLITPDLYKVNKKEDKVIAKEINTKKLAIYRKNDGGTEQILLDKNRQKEQVLSEQEIYKIAQLGHEIEKYYQTPQDIEWAIDESGKIYILQSRMITSLYPRVENSNINEESQVYISASHIQVMTKPIKPLGLDIFKRVMPFDRVEEGSNFKIMSQAGGRLYANCTEILRLPIRNKIIKDLIPNVDYLVASALGEYIEKYPLKKKLPSKTTVKMARDLIIPILKISNKNYASNKKPEALASLVELKEKLINDVCRNINESDDLCEKIVIVEELLSAFIFKLAKQLIPNVAPGILSDRKLRNMLEELDLLYLEDSFVSGLEGNITTEMGLRVGDLADLIRNNQKEIDILNSNPKDAHLLLLENGSDELKHELSDFLRQFGMRGIGEIDITNPRYQEDFTPISMSILNNINTLEKNEHREKYQKLIEKSSESERLILEVYEKAGKDDLVKKVKNHLNNIKTFLPLREYGKYIIVGVFNEVRKVIDEVGDKLEKDNLLDNRYDIFYLNLDEIYQVLTEKVNFKENIQYRKLEYDKYEKLNPPRVITNEGEIFSGSYSKEGIPEGAFIGMPVSAGIYEGYARVILNPNEDSLKKDEILVTKFTDPGWTPLFVNAKGLVLEVGGLMTHGAIVSREYGIPALVGVEDATSMIKTGDYLRIDAYKGYVEIICK
;
A
#
# COMPACT_ATOMS: atom_id res chain seq x y z
N MET A 1 36.74 27.36 13.70
CA MET A 1 37.12 26.19 12.93
C MET A 1 36.72 26.50 11.49
N ASN A 2 37.54 26.11 10.51
CA ASN A 2 37.21 26.32 9.10
C ASN A 2 36.08 25.36 8.75
N THR A 3 34.87 25.87 8.44
CA THR A 3 33.66 25.08 8.15
C THR A 3 33.53 24.73 6.67
N ASP A 4 34.45 25.21 5.80
CA ASP A 4 34.31 25.03 4.34
C ASP A 4 34.69 23.61 3.88
N ILE A 5 35.56 22.90 4.61
CA ILE A 5 36.06 21.56 4.30
C ILE A 5 35.91 20.64 5.51
N LEU A 6 35.43 19.43 5.27
CA LEU A 6 35.41 18.33 6.24
C LEU A 6 35.94 17.04 5.61
N PHE A 7 37.02 16.48 6.14
CA PHE A 7 37.52 15.16 5.73
C PHE A 7 36.59 14.07 6.24
N PHE A 8 36.51 12.94 5.53
CA PHE A 8 35.59 11.85 5.87
C PHE A 8 35.77 11.36 7.31
N ASN A 9 36.98 11.30 7.83
CA ASN A 9 37.25 10.91 9.23
C ASN A 9 36.81 11.95 10.28
N GLN A 10 36.51 13.18 9.86
CA GLN A 10 36.07 14.28 10.76
C GLN A 10 34.52 14.36 10.84
N ILE A 11 33.81 13.77 9.87
CA ILE A 11 32.34 13.83 9.78
C ILE A 11 31.74 13.08 10.97
N ASN A 12 30.83 13.71 11.71
CA ASN A 12 30.12 13.14 12.88
C ASN A 12 28.59 13.17 12.67
N GLU A 13 27.82 12.75 13.68
CA GLU A 13 26.34 12.67 13.56
C GLU A 13 25.69 14.04 13.31
N ASP A 14 26.27 15.13 13.77
CA ASP A 14 25.77 16.50 13.56
C ASP A 14 26.16 17.10 12.21
N SER A 15 26.98 16.38 11.41
CA SER A 15 27.53 16.89 10.16
C SER A 15 26.60 16.72 8.96
N PHE A 16 25.45 16.06 9.11
CA PHE A 16 24.56 15.75 7.98
C PHE A 16 24.19 16.98 7.13
N ASN A 17 23.79 18.07 7.79
CA ASN A 17 23.43 19.32 7.11
C ASN A 17 24.62 20.02 6.42
N LEU A 18 25.86 19.71 6.81
CA LEU A 18 27.06 20.28 6.21
C LEU A 18 27.58 19.49 5.02
N VAL A 19 27.36 18.16 4.99
CA VAL A 19 28.01 17.28 3.99
C VAL A 19 27.01 16.55 3.08
N GLY A 20 25.72 16.62 3.35
CA GLY A 20 24.67 15.89 2.62
C GLY A 20 24.74 14.38 2.81
N GLY A 21 23.82 13.64 2.23
CA GLY A 21 23.65 12.19 2.44
C GLY A 21 24.88 11.37 2.01
N LYS A 22 25.42 11.60 0.79
CA LYS A 22 26.60 10.87 0.30
C LYS A 22 27.83 11.10 1.19
N GLY A 23 28.14 12.38 1.50
CA GLY A 23 29.27 12.74 2.35
C GLY A 23 29.14 12.12 3.74
N PHE A 24 27.95 12.18 4.32
CA PHE A 24 27.66 11.64 5.64
C PHE A 24 27.87 10.12 5.74
N ASN A 25 27.37 9.38 4.74
CA ASN A 25 27.53 7.93 4.68
C ASN A 25 28.99 7.53 4.48
N LEU A 26 29.75 8.24 3.62
CA LEU A 26 31.19 7.99 3.44
C LEU A 26 31.96 8.25 4.75
N GLY A 27 31.62 9.32 5.48
CA GLY A 27 32.22 9.60 6.79
C GLY A 27 31.94 8.50 7.81
N LYS A 28 30.68 8.04 7.91
CA LYS A 28 30.29 6.94 8.80
C LYS A 28 31.05 5.65 8.49
N MET A 29 31.16 5.29 7.23
CA MET A 29 31.88 4.09 6.78
C MET A 29 33.39 4.21 7.06
N THR A 30 33.99 5.38 6.82
CA THR A 30 35.41 5.65 7.11
C THR A 30 35.72 5.45 8.59
N LYS A 31 34.87 5.97 9.50
CA LYS A 31 35.04 5.79 10.96
C LYS A 31 34.93 4.33 11.40
N LYS A 32 34.27 3.49 10.63
CA LYS A 32 34.20 2.04 10.86
C LYS A 32 35.33 1.26 10.23
N ASN A 33 36.32 1.94 9.67
CA ASN A 33 37.46 1.35 8.96
C ASN A 33 37.04 0.45 7.77
N LEU A 34 35.87 0.72 7.16
CA LEU A 34 35.50 0.10 5.90
C LEU A 34 36.39 0.62 4.77
N PRO A 35 36.62 -0.14 3.72
CA PRO A 35 37.58 0.21 2.65
C PRO A 35 37.02 1.32 1.73
N VAL A 36 36.87 2.52 2.29
CA VAL A 36 36.45 3.73 1.57
C VAL A 36 37.69 4.45 1.07
N PRO A 37 37.75 4.88 -0.22
CA PRO A 37 38.83 5.76 -0.70
C PRO A 37 38.85 7.06 0.08
N GLU A 38 40.05 7.59 0.34
CA GLU A 38 40.23 8.86 1.01
C GLU A 38 39.54 10.01 0.28
N GLY A 39 39.09 11.01 1.06
CA GLY A 39 38.44 12.19 0.50
C GLY A 39 37.95 13.16 1.54
N PHE A 40 37.31 14.21 1.06
CA PHE A 40 36.74 15.29 1.86
C PHE A 40 35.43 15.80 1.22
N CYS A 41 34.68 16.56 1.98
CA CYS A 41 33.49 17.27 1.51
C CYS A 41 33.78 18.79 1.52
N ILE A 42 33.42 19.46 0.43
CA ILE A 42 33.25 20.91 0.39
C ILE A 42 31.83 21.14 0.89
N THR A 43 31.71 21.81 2.04
CA THR A 43 30.46 21.83 2.82
C THR A 43 29.36 22.71 2.19
N THR A 44 28.17 22.58 2.72
CA THR A 44 27.05 23.48 2.42
C THR A 44 27.33 24.92 2.83
N ASP A 45 28.16 25.16 3.86
CA ASP A 45 28.61 26.50 4.27
C ASP A 45 29.43 27.17 3.16
N ALA A 46 30.32 26.41 2.51
CA ALA A 46 31.10 26.91 1.38
C ALA A 46 30.19 27.26 0.19
N PHE A 47 29.22 26.42 -0.09
CA PHE A 47 28.20 26.67 -1.11
C PHE A 47 27.37 27.92 -0.78
N TYR A 48 26.90 28.05 0.46
CA TYR A 48 26.13 29.21 0.91
C TYR A 48 26.90 30.51 0.71
N LYS A 49 28.16 30.58 1.16
CA LYS A 49 29.05 31.76 0.96
C LYS A 49 29.24 32.10 -0.54
N PHE A 50 29.22 31.09 -1.41
CA PHE A 50 29.37 31.29 -2.84
C PHE A 50 28.07 31.75 -3.51
N ILE A 51 26.93 31.17 -3.16
CA ILE A 51 25.63 31.39 -3.85
C ILE A 51 24.92 32.67 -3.37
N GLU A 52 25.05 33.02 -2.06
CA GLU A 52 24.32 34.12 -1.44
C GLU A 52 24.44 35.43 -2.23
N PRO A 53 25.67 35.88 -2.63
CA PRO A 53 25.80 37.10 -3.41
C PRO A 53 25.20 37.03 -4.83
N LEU A 54 24.78 35.84 -5.31
CA LEU A 54 24.14 35.66 -6.59
C LEU A 54 22.60 35.70 -6.48
N LYS A 55 22.04 35.41 -5.31
CA LYS A 55 20.59 35.38 -5.07
C LYS A 55 19.91 36.73 -5.30
N ASP A 56 20.63 37.83 -5.20
CA ASP A 56 20.11 39.17 -5.52
C ASP A 56 19.84 39.38 -7.02
N ASN A 57 20.31 38.49 -7.89
CA ASN A 57 20.07 38.56 -9.32
C ASN A 57 18.60 38.28 -9.66
N ASP A 58 18.03 39.07 -10.56
CA ASP A 58 16.63 38.94 -10.98
C ASP A 58 16.24 37.57 -11.55
N LEU A 59 17.21 36.79 -12.03
CA LEU A 59 16.95 35.42 -12.51
C LEU A 59 16.40 34.50 -11.41
N PHE A 60 16.88 34.61 -10.17
CA PHE A 60 16.38 33.81 -9.05
C PHE A 60 14.95 34.20 -8.70
N LYS A 61 14.65 35.52 -8.65
CA LYS A 61 13.28 36.01 -8.41
C LYS A 61 12.31 35.57 -9.51
N GLN A 62 12.75 35.54 -10.76
CA GLN A 62 11.94 35.05 -11.88
C GLN A 62 11.70 33.56 -11.76
N LEU A 63 12.73 32.78 -11.35
CA LEU A 63 12.58 31.34 -11.12
C LEU A 63 11.59 31.05 -9.99
N ASP A 64 11.58 31.84 -8.90
CA ASP A 64 10.64 31.65 -7.79
C ASP A 64 9.18 31.83 -8.23
N ASN A 65 8.91 32.72 -9.17
CA ASN A 65 7.58 33.09 -9.64
C ASN A 65 7.17 32.39 -10.96
N VAL A 66 8.01 31.59 -11.56
CA VAL A 66 7.71 30.93 -12.85
C VAL A 66 6.66 29.83 -12.66
N ASP A 67 5.74 29.75 -13.62
CA ASP A 67 4.83 28.60 -13.75
C ASP A 67 5.65 27.34 -14.11
N ILE A 68 5.58 26.33 -13.27
CA ILE A 68 6.35 25.07 -13.44
C ILE A 68 5.88 24.23 -14.64
N ASP A 69 4.69 24.49 -15.17
CA ASP A 69 4.17 23.80 -16.34
C ASP A 69 4.64 24.46 -17.65
N ASP A 70 5.18 25.69 -17.59
CA ASP A 70 5.91 26.34 -18.69
C ASP A 70 7.35 25.85 -18.73
N LEU A 71 7.53 24.62 -19.21
CA LEU A 71 8.83 23.95 -19.25
C LEU A 71 9.89 24.69 -20.09
N GLU A 72 9.50 25.42 -21.12
CA GLU A 72 10.45 26.21 -21.95
C GLU A 72 11.01 27.38 -21.15
N LYS A 73 10.17 28.10 -20.42
CA LYS A 73 10.60 29.21 -19.58
C LYS A 73 11.43 28.74 -18.39
N VAL A 74 11.06 27.64 -17.77
CA VAL A 74 11.87 27.00 -16.71
C VAL A 74 13.25 26.61 -17.25
N GLN A 75 13.33 26.02 -18.44
CA GLN A 75 14.60 25.65 -19.10
C GLN A 75 15.50 26.88 -19.36
N GLU A 76 14.94 27.98 -19.87
CA GLU A 76 15.66 29.23 -20.14
C GLU A 76 16.27 29.81 -18.84
N LEU A 77 15.43 29.93 -17.79
CA LEU A 77 15.85 30.50 -16.50
C LEU A 77 16.90 29.62 -15.81
N THR A 78 16.67 28.32 -15.76
CA THR A 78 17.61 27.38 -15.13
C THR A 78 18.95 27.33 -15.85
N SER A 79 18.96 27.39 -17.19
CA SER A 79 20.19 27.45 -18.00
C SER A 79 20.97 28.75 -17.73
N SER A 80 20.26 29.88 -17.63
CA SER A 80 20.87 31.17 -17.33
C SER A 80 21.48 31.21 -15.93
N ILE A 81 20.79 30.68 -14.92
CA ILE A 81 21.32 30.57 -13.54
C ILE A 81 22.54 29.65 -13.50
N ARG A 82 22.50 28.51 -14.17
CA ARG A 82 23.67 27.60 -14.23
C ARG A 82 24.87 28.29 -14.84
N ASN A 83 24.70 29.01 -15.93
CA ASN A 83 25.79 29.78 -16.57
C ASN A 83 26.34 30.87 -15.64
N LEU A 84 25.49 31.53 -14.85
CA LEU A 84 25.90 32.51 -13.86
C LEU A 84 26.76 31.87 -12.75
N ILE A 85 26.37 30.70 -12.25
CA ILE A 85 27.13 29.93 -11.24
C ILE A 85 28.50 29.50 -11.79
N ILE A 86 28.53 28.90 -12.98
CA ILE A 86 29.76 28.42 -13.64
C ILE A 86 30.71 29.56 -13.93
N GLY A 87 30.21 30.69 -14.37
CA GLY A 87 31.00 31.87 -14.72
C GLY A 87 31.61 32.61 -13.53
N LYS A 88 31.07 32.41 -12.32
CA LYS A 88 31.58 33.08 -11.09
C LYS A 88 32.82 32.40 -10.57
N SER A 89 33.82 33.24 -10.19
CA SER A 89 35.04 32.75 -9.50
C SER A 89 34.76 32.46 -8.02
N LEU A 90 35.36 31.39 -7.49
CA LEU A 90 35.35 31.12 -6.06
C LEU A 90 36.19 32.19 -5.33
N SER A 91 35.84 32.46 -4.07
CA SER A 91 36.67 33.33 -3.23
C SER A 91 38.04 32.69 -2.98
N ASP A 92 39.08 33.56 -2.77
CA ASP A 92 40.44 33.07 -2.53
C ASP A 92 40.50 32.19 -1.29
N SER A 93 39.70 32.46 -0.27
CA SER A 93 39.60 31.64 0.96
C SER A 93 39.14 30.23 0.65
N ILE A 94 38.02 30.03 -0.13
CA ILE A 94 37.51 28.71 -0.48
C ILE A 94 38.52 27.97 -1.38
N LYS A 95 39.15 28.66 -2.35
CA LYS A 95 40.21 28.09 -3.19
C LYS A 95 41.38 27.57 -2.40
N GLN A 96 41.86 28.37 -1.42
CA GLN A 96 42.97 28.00 -0.57
C GLN A 96 42.64 26.80 0.31
N ASN A 97 41.44 26.75 0.90
CA ASN A 97 40.97 25.61 1.70
C ASN A 97 40.88 24.30 0.89
N ILE A 98 40.40 24.37 -0.34
CA ILE A 98 40.36 23.22 -1.26
C ILE A 98 41.78 22.78 -1.63
N LYS A 99 42.67 23.73 -1.90
CA LYS A 99 44.07 23.44 -2.24
C LYS A 99 44.81 22.72 -1.12
N GLU A 100 44.68 23.20 0.11
CA GLU A 100 45.27 22.57 1.29
C GLU A 100 44.70 21.16 1.53
N ALA A 101 43.41 20.97 1.29
CA ALA A 101 42.78 19.65 1.39
C ALA A 101 43.34 18.65 0.36
N ILE A 102 43.52 19.08 -0.90
CA ILE A 102 44.07 18.22 -1.97
C ILE A 102 45.56 17.90 -1.65
N GLU A 103 46.37 18.89 -1.29
CA GLU A 103 47.77 18.70 -0.90
C GLU A 103 47.92 17.67 0.25
N SER A 104 46.95 17.61 1.15
CA SER A 104 46.95 16.66 2.28
C SER A 104 46.64 15.23 1.90
N ILE A 105 45.88 15.00 0.82
CA ILE A 105 45.46 13.64 0.38
C ILE A 105 46.22 13.18 -0.88
N GLY A 106 46.74 14.09 -1.72
CA GLY A 106 47.53 13.77 -2.92
C GLY A 106 47.29 14.74 -4.08
N GLU A 107 48.24 15.69 -4.32
CA GLU A 107 48.07 16.74 -5.32
C GLU A 107 48.01 16.19 -6.77
N ASP A 108 48.77 15.12 -7.05
CA ASP A 108 48.84 14.50 -8.36
C ASP A 108 47.83 13.34 -8.57
N ASP A 109 46.93 13.12 -7.62
CA ASP A 109 45.95 12.06 -7.72
C ASP A 109 44.74 12.46 -8.61
N PHE A 110 43.99 11.46 -9.04
CA PHE A 110 42.72 11.65 -9.74
C PHE A 110 41.56 11.56 -8.75
N TYR A 111 40.51 12.33 -9.00
CA TYR A 111 39.36 12.46 -8.10
C TYR A 111 38.05 12.19 -8.82
N ALA A 112 37.09 11.65 -8.06
CA ALA A 112 35.67 11.70 -8.36
C ALA A 112 35.07 12.90 -7.63
N VAL A 113 34.39 13.80 -8.34
CA VAL A 113 33.73 15.00 -7.82
C VAL A 113 32.23 14.78 -7.94
N ARG A 114 31.54 14.67 -6.80
CA ARG A 114 30.13 14.25 -6.75
C ARG A 114 29.32 15.26 -5.93
N SER A 115 28.15 15.62 -6.43
CA SER A 115 27.18 16.38 -5.63
C SER A 115 26.59 15.54 -4.48
N SER A 116 26.33 16.19 -3.36
CA SER A 116 25.72 15.60 -2.16
C SER A 116 24.76 16.62 -1.53
N ALA A 117 23.50 16.55 -1.93
CA ALA A 117 22.48 17.45 -1.41
C ALA A 117 21.96 16.99 -0.04
N THR A 118 21.48 17.94 0.76
CA THR A 118 20.86 17.66 2.07
C THR A 118 19.50 16.99 1.94
N THR A 119 18.90 17.02 0.75
CA THR A 119 17.58 16.44 0.45
C THR A 119 17.65 15.16 -0.36
N GLU A 120 18.85 14.68 -0.73
CA GLU A 120 19.00 13.56 -1.69
C GLU A 120 18.55 12.19 -1.12
N ASP A 121 18.80 11.96 0.17
CA ASP A 121 18.54 10.69 0.85
C ASP A 121 17.44 10.83 1.92
N LEU A 122 16.47 11.72 1.71
CA LEU A 122 15.30 11.78 2.59
C LEU A 122 14.45 10.52 2.41
N PRO A 123 13.88 9.96 3.49
CA PRO A 123 13.11 8.71 3.44
C PRO A 123 11.96 8.69 2.43
N ASP A 124 11.44 9.88 2.09
CA ASP A 124 10.25 10.06 1.26
C ASP A 124 10.53 10.62 -0.14
N MET A 125 11.79 10.96 -0.44
CA MET A 125 12.15 11.63 -1.69
C MET A 125 13.46 11.10 -2.24
N SER A 126 13.41 10.50 -3.41
CA SER A 126 14.61 10.04 -4.12
C SER A 126 15.02 11.05 -5.19
N PHE A 127 16.09 11.79 -4.96
CA PHE A 127 16.78 12.61 -5.96
C PHE A 127 17.77 11.77 -6.80
N ALA A 128 17.66 10.45 -6.78
CA ALA A 128 18.58 9.56 -7.49
C ALA A 128 18.68 9.93 -8.97
N GLY A 129 19.91 10.11 -9.47
CA GLY A 129 20.21 10.43 -10.86
C GLY A 129 19.87 11.85 -11.30
N GLN A 130 19.53 12.77 -10.40
CA GLN A 130 19.21 14.16 -10.74
C GLN A 130 20.41 15.11 -10.67
N GLN A 131 21.52 14.66 -10.07
CA GLN A 131 22.70 15.46 -9.83
C GLN A 131 23.93 14.85 -10.54
N ASP A 132 24.89 15.73 -10.84
CA ASP A 132 26.03 15.37 -11.71
C ASP A 132 27.19 14.73 -10.91
N THR A 133 27.91 13.82 -11.56
CA THR A 133 29.13 13.20 -11.06
C THR A 133 30.20 13.31 -12.15
N TYR A 134 31.39 13.78 -11.76
CA TYR A 134 32.53 13.93 -12.65
C TYR A 134 33.63 13.00 -12.19
N LEU A 135 34.05 12.10 -13.08
CA LEU A 135 35.01 11.06 -12.79
C LEU A 135 36.36 11.38 -13.39
N ASN A 136 37.43 10.91 -12.75
CA ASN A 136 38.80 11.02 -13.19
C ASN A 136 39.25 12.47 -13.42
N VAL A 137 38.86 13.35 -12.51
CA VAL A 137 39.26 14.77 -12.51
C VAL A 137 40.70 14.89 -12.04
N HIS A 138 41.55 15.54 -12.82
CA HIS A 138 42.94 15.75 -12.50
C HIS A 138 43.33 17.24 -12.54
N GLY A 139 44.10 17.67 -11.56
CA GLY A 139 44.61 19.03 -11.44
C GLY A 139 43.61 19.98 -10.76
N PHE A 140 44.18 20.99 -10.07
CA PHE A 140 43.42 21.89 -9.20
C PHE A 140 42.35 22.71 -9.94
N GLU A 141 42.72 23.31 -11.08
CA GLU A 141 41.78 24.16 -11.84
C GLU A 141 40.57 23.35 -12.38
N ASN A 142 40.84 22.16 -12.91
CA ASN A 142 39.76 21.25 -13.35
C ASN A 142 38.84 20.84 -12.16
N LEU A 143 39.41 20.63 -10.99
CA LEU A 143 38.62 20.27 -9.80
C LEU A 143 37.71 21.43 -9.39
N ILE A 144 38.22 22.67 -9.35
CA ILE A 144 37.41 23.87 -9.09
C ILE A 144 36.28 24.03 -10.08
N GLU A 145 36.55 23.77 -11.35
CA GLU A 145 35.51 23.83 -12.40
C GLU A 145 34.42 22.79 -12.18
N ASN A 146 34.78 21.54 -11.86
CA ASN A 146 33.82 20.49 -11.58
C ASN A 146 33.03 20.71 -10.26
N VAL A 147 33.63 21.35 -9.27
CA VAL A 147 32.91 21.81 -8.06
C VAL A 147 31.80 22.79 -8.45
N LYS A 148 32.08 23.76 -9.33
CA LYS A 148 31.04 24.70 -9.80
C LYS A 148 29.96 23.99 -10.61
N TYR A 149 30.31 23.00 -11.43
CA TYR A 149 29.33 22.19 -12.14
C TYR A 149 28.44 21.39 -11.18
N CYS A 150 28.99 20.80 -10.11
CA CYS A 150 28.21 20.14 -9.07
C CYS A 150 27.23 21.12 -8.39
N TRP A 151 27.65 22.33 -8.05
CA TRP A 151 26.80 23.37 -7.49
C TRP A 151 25.70 23.81 -8.48
N ALA A 152 26.04 23.96 -9.76
CA ALA A 152 25.10 24.31 -10.81
C ALA A 152 24.07 23.20 -11.08
N SER A 153 24.35 21.93 -10.76
CA SER A 153 23.43 20.82 -10.96
C SER A 153 22.16 20.95 -10.10
N LEU A 154 22.20 21.70 -8.99
CA LEU A 154 21.04 22.05 -8.18
C LEU A 154 19.98 22.81 -8.98
N TYR A 155 20.38 23.55 -10.00
CA TYR A 155 19.51 24.37 -10.86
C TYR A 155 19.32 23.73 -12.25
N THR A 156 19.34 22.40 -12.37
CA THR A 156 18.84 21.74 -13.58
C THR A 156 17.32 21.86 -13.65
N GLN A 157 16.74 21.92 -14.85
CA GLN A 157 15.29 21.99 -15.03
C GLN A 157 14.56 20.92 -14.22
N ARG A 158 15.01 19.66 -14.35
CA ARG A 158 14.42 18.52 -13.63
C ARG A 158 14.49 18.68 -12.10
N ALA A 159 15.62 19.18 -11.55
CA ALA A 159 15.78 19.37 -10.12
C ALA A 159 14.88 20.49 -9.58
N VAL A 160 14.74 21.59 -10.33
CA VAL A 160 13.85 22.70 -9.96
C VAL A 160 12.38 22.31 -10.03
N VAL A 161 11.93 21.68 -11.14
CA VAL A 161 10.55 21.22 -11.29
C VAL A 161 10.18 20.22 -10.19
N TYR A 162 11.09 19.28 -9.88
CA TYR A 162 10.87 18.31 -8.80
C TYR A 162 10.68 18.99 -7.44
N ARG A 163 11.56 19.92 -7.06
CA ARG A 163 11.46 20.64 -5.78
C ARG A 163 10.17 21.43 -5.67
N LYS A 164 9.81 22.18 -6.70
CA LYS A 164 8.57 22.97 -6.70
C LYS A 164 7.31 22.11 -6.63
N ARG A 165 7.26 20.99 -7.36
CA ARG A 165 6.11 20.05 -7.29
C ARG A 165 5.97 19.40 -5.92
N ASN A 166 7.06 19.25 -5.17
CA ASN A 166 7.05 18.71 -3.82
C ASN A 166 7.00 19.80 -2.74
N ASN A 167 6.74 21.05 -3.08
CA ASN A 167 6.64 22.20 -2.16
C ASN A 167 7.88 22.35 -1.23
N LEU A 168 9.08 22.00 -1.71
CA LEU A 168 10.31 22.19 -0.97
C LEU A 168 10.71 23.65 -1.02
N ASN A 169 10.96 24.23 0.17
CA ASN A 169 11.44 25.61 0.24
C ASN A 169 12.85 25.69 -0.36
N GLU A 170 13.05 26.51 -1.39
CA GLU A 170 14.33 26.69 -2.11
C GLU A 170 15.46 27.11 -1.16
N ASP A 171 15.18 27.86 -0.09
CA ASP A 171 16.17 28.34 0.86
C ASP A 171 16.75 27.22 1.74
N ASN A 172 16.05 26.11 1.89
CA ASN A 172 16.46 24.98 2.73
C ASN A 172 17.21 23.89 1.95
N VAL A 173 17.31 24.01 0.62
CA VAL A 173 18.01 23.02 -0.21
C VAL A 173 19.44 23.46 -0.44
N LEU A 174 20.37 22.85 0.29
CA LEU A 174 21.80 23.10 0.18
C LEU A 174 22.53 21.90 -0.42
N ILE A 175 23.67 22.17 -1.04
CA ILE A 175 24.47 21.14 -1.71
C ILE A 175 25.92 21.20 -1.23
N SER A 176 26.42 20.06 -0.81
CA SER A 176 27.84 19.80 -0.57
C SER A 176 28.45 19.12 -1.78
N VAL A 177 29.77 19.15 -1.92
CA VAL A 177 30.49 18.42 -2.96
C VAL A 177 31.47 17.44 -2.32
N VAL A 178 31.31 16.17 -2.61
CA VAL A 178 32.21 15.08 -2.24
C VAL A 178 33.38 15.03 -3.23
N VAL A 179 34.61 15.17 -2.75
CA VAL A 179 35.86 14.97 -3.48
C VAL A 179 36.51 13.71 -2.95
N GLN A 180 36.51 12.63 -3.74
CA GLN A 180 36.99 11.31 -3.36
C GLN A 180 38.10 10.83 -4.29
N LYS A 181 39.18 10.23 -3.77
CA LYS A 181 40.21 9.62 -4.61
C LYS A 181 39.62 8.60 -5.59
N MET A 182 40.00 8.68 -6.82
CA MET A 182 39.58 7.80 -7.89
C MET A 182 40.23 6.42 -7.76
N VAL A 183 39.43 5.36 -7.74
CA VAL A 183 39.93 3.99 -7.81
C VAL A 183 40.23 3.62 -9.26
N ASN A 184 41.42 3.07 -9.55
CA ASN A 184 41.74 2.50 -10.85
C ASN A 184 41.02 1.16 -11.04
N SER A 185 39.73 1.23 -11.27
CA SER A 185 38.84 0.10 -11.25
C SER A 185 39.05 -0.84 -12.43
N GLN A 186 39.34 -2.11 -12.15
CA GLN A 186 39.33 -3.19 -13.14
C GLN A 186 37.97 -3.85 -13.26
N LYS A 187 37.25 -3.85 -12.14
CA LYS A 187 35.90 -4.40 -11.99
C LYS A 187 35.12 -3.49 -11.02
N SER A 188 33.85 -3.32 -11.31
CA SER A 188 32.99 -2.52 -10.45
C SER A 188 31.55 -3.01 -10.53
N GLY A 189 30.71 -2.53 -9.63
CA GLY A 189 29.32 -2.91 -9.64
C GLY A 189 28.49 -2.30 -8.54
N ILE A 190 27.27 -2.78 -8.45
CA ILE A 190 26.30 -2.45 -7.42
C ILE A 190 26.00 -3.74 -6.65
N MET A 191 25.83 -3.60 -5.37
CA MET A 191 25.38 -4.69 -4.50
C MET A 191 24.18 -4.23 -3.68
N PHE A 192 23.11 -5.01 -3.73
CA PHE A 192 21.95 -4.83 -2.84
C PHE A 192 22.00 -5.88 -1.75
N THR A 193 21.97 -5.47 -0.50
CA THR A 193 22.02 -6.42 0.63
C THR A 193 20.68 -7.11 0.91
N ALA A 194 19.61 -6.72 0.22
CA ALA A 194 18.35 -7.45 0.07
C ALA A 194 17.96 -7.43 -1.41
N ASP A 195 17.31 -8.47 -1.91
CA ASP A 195 16.90 -8.54 -3.31
C ASP A 195 15.73 -7.56 -3.59
N PRO A 196 15.92 -6.47 -4.31
CA PRO A 196 14.88 -5.47 -4.53
C PRO A 196 13.78 -5.92 -5.50
N ILE A 197 14.02 -7.01 -6.26
CA ILE A 197 13.05 -7.52 -7.26
C ILE A 197 11.96 -8.34 -6.57
N ASN A 198 12.36 -9.30 -5.72
CA ASN A 198 11.43 -10.17 -5.03
C ASN A 198 11.28 -9.85 -3.54
N ASN A 199 11.91 -8.77 -3.07
CA ASN A 199 11.87 -8.30 -1.69
C ASN A 199 12.45 -9.27 -0.66
N ASN A 200 13.30 -10.23 -1.07
CA ASN A 200 13.86 -11.20 -0.13
C ASN A 200 15.04 -10.62 0.65
N TYR A 201 14.86 -10.43 1.95
CA TYR A 201 15.88 -9.86 2.84
C TYR A 201 17.05 -10.82 3.14
N ASN A 202 16.91 -12.11 2.81
CA ASN A 202 17.96 -13.11 2.98
C ASN A 202 18.83 -13.29 1.72
N HIS A 203 18.43 -12.67 0.61
CA HIS A 203 19.18 -12.73 -0.65
C HIS A 203 19.91 -11.40 -0.90
N LEU A 204 21.23 -11.48 -1.01
CA LEU A 204 22.09 -10.39 -1.45
C LEU A 204 22.31 -10.55 -2.96
N THR A 205 22.21 -9.46 -3.71
CA THR A 205 22.44 -9.44 -5.17
C THR A 205 23.64 -8.57 -5.50
N ILE A 206 24.47 -9.03 -6.44
CA ILE A 206 25.67 -8.32 -6.90
C ILE A 206 25.60 -8.22 -8.42
N ASP A 207 25.55 -7.02 -8.94
CA ASP A 207 25.73 -6.69 -10.34
C ASP A 207 27.18 -6.30 -10.59
N ALA A 208 27.82 -6.88 -11.62
CA ALA A 208 29.24 -6.68 -11.87
C ALA A 208 29.55 -6.44 -13.36
N GLY A 209 30.44 -5.49 -13.60
CA GLY A 209 30.99 -5.16 -14.91
C GLY A 209 32.51 -4.94 -14.90
N PHE A 210 33.12 -4.90 -16.07
CA PHE A 210 34.54 -4.54 -16.23
C PHE A 210 34.70 -3.01 -16.23
N GLY A 211 35.81 -2.53 -15.66
CA GLY A 211 36.15 -1.12 -15.61
C GLY A 211 35.36 -0.34 -14.56
N LEU A 212 35.02 0.90 -14.87
CA LEU A 212 34.29 1.84 -14.00
C LEU A 212 32.78 1.55 -13.98
N GLY A 213 32.14 1.76 -12.82
CA GLY A 213 30.70 1.57 -12.64
C GLY A 213 29.79 2.46 -13.49
N GLU A 214 30.36 3.49 -14.13
CA GLU A 214 29.65 4.40 -15.07
C GLU A 214 28.91 3.63 -16.18
N ALA A 215 29.51 2.57 -16.72
CA ALA A 215 28.91 1.74 -17.77
C ALA A 215 27.65 1.01 -17.29
N LEU A 216 27.63 0.59 -16.03
CA LEU A 216 26.53 -0.12 -15.40
C LEU A 216 25.41 0.84 -14.99
N VAL A 217 25.74 1.90 -14.25
CA VAL A 217 24.79 2.92 -13.78
C VAL A 217 24.14 3.65 -14.96
N GLY A 218 24.89 3.90 -16.03
CA GLY A 218 24.39 4.50 -17.26
C GLY A 218 23.56 3.57 -18.16
N GLY A 219 23.39 2.28 -17.78
CA GLY A 219 22.62 1.31 -18.56
C GLY A 219 23.25 0.92 -19.89
N LEU A 220 24.57 1.15 -20.08
CA LEU A 220 25.28 0.88 -21.33
C LEU A 220 25.63 -0.60 -21.51
N ILE A 221 25.61 -1.37 -20.42
CA ILE A 221 25.88 -2.80 -20.40
C ILE A 221 24.83 -3.56 -19.61
N THR A 222 24.66 -4.83 -19.93
CA THR A 222 23.95 -5.80 -19.06
C THR A 222 25.01 -6.47 -18.19
N PRO A 223 25.03 -6.23 -16.86
CA PRO A 223 26.04 -6.77 -15.97
C PRO A 223 25.87 -8.27 -15.74
N ASP A 224 26.92 -8.94 -15.24
CA ASP A 224 26.74 -10.24 -14.62
C ASP A 224 25.99 -10.09 -13.32
N LEU A 225 25.05 -11.01 -13.03
CA LEU A 225 24.27 -11.04 -11.80
C LEU A 225 24.68 -12.26 -10.95
N TYR A 226 24.93 -12.00 -9.69
CA TYR A 226 25.19 -13.04 -8.67
C TYR A 226 24.21 -12.86 -7.53
N LYS A 227 23.57 -13.97 -7.08
CA LYS A 227 22.73 -13.97 -5.88
C LYS A 227 23.37 -14.85 -4.80
N VAL A 228 23.47 -14.31 -3.59
CA VAL A 228 24.03 -14.98 -2.43
C VAL A 228 22.96 -15.12 -1.35
N ASN A 229 22.74 -16.35 -0.87
CA ASN A 229 21.90 -16.58 0.30
C ASN A 229 22.72 -16.26 1.56
N LYS A 230 22.32 -15.25 2.32
CA LYS A 230 23.03 -14.77 3.52
C LYS A 230 23.04 -15.78 4.67
N LYS A 231 21.99 -16.59 4.81
CA LYS A 231 21.84 -17.59 5.85
C LYS A 231 22.75 -18.81 5.63
N GLU A 232 22.88 -19.22 4.37
CA GLU A 232 23.68 -20.38 3.99
C GLU A 232 25.10 -20.03 3.58
N ASP A 233 25.36 -18.75 3.38
CA ASP A 233 26.61 -18.19 2.81
C ASP A 233 26.99 -18.88 1.50
N LYS A 234 25.99 -18.99 0.58
CA LYS A 234 26.13 -19.67 -0.70
C LYS A 234 25.64 -18.83 -1.86
N VAL A 235 26.36 -18.93 -2.97
CA VAL A 235 25.89 -18.42 -4.27
C VAL A 235 24.77 -19.33 -4.76
N ILE A 236 23.57 -18.79 -4.89
CA ILE A 236 22.36 -19.52 -5.31
C ILE A 236 21.98 -19.29 -6.78
N ALA A 237 22.48 -18.21 -7.40
CA ALA A 237 22.30 -17.95 -8.82
C ALA A 237 23.50 -17.19 -9.40
N LYS A 238 23.82 -17.49 -10.66
CA LYS A 238 24.82 -16.78 -11.46
C LYS A 238 24.27 -16.62 -12.88
N GLU A 239 24.20 -15.39 -13.36
CA GLU A 239 23.81 -15.07 -14.73
C GLU A 239 24.95 -14.29 -15.38
N ILE A 240 25.63 -14.93 -16.34
CA ILE A 240 26.76 -14.33 -17.04
C ILE A 240 26.25 -13.73 -18.36
N ASN A 241 26.23 -12.42 -18.42
CA ASN A 241 25.68 -11.68 -19.54
C ASN A 241 26.77 -11.21 -20.54
N THR A 242 26.34 -10.72 -21.69
CA THR A 242 27.27 -10.20 -22.73
C THR A 242 27.54 -8.72 -22.46
N LYS A 243 28.74 -8.41 -21.93
CA LYS A 243 29.22 -7.05 -21.67
C LYS A 243 29.97 -6.52 -22.95
N LYS A 244 29.29 -5.74 -23.81
CA LYS A 244 29.82 -5.29 -25.06
C LYS A 244 30.97 -4.30 -24.92
N LEU A 245 30.95 -3.47 -23.91
CA LEU A 245 31.93 -2.42 -23.65
C LEU A 245 32.31 -2.33 -22.18
N ALA A 246 33.40 -1.65 -21.89
CA ALA A 246 33.76 -1.20 -20.53
C ALA A 246 34.20 0.26 -20.60
N ILE A 247 34.12 0.96 -19.48
CA ILE A 247 34.63 2.32 -19.36
C ILE A 247 35.87 2.29 -18.47
N TYR A 248 36.94 2.92 -18.91
CA TYR A 248 38.19 3.04 -18.16
C TYR A 248 38.61 4.50 -18.03
N ARG A 249 39.41 4.80 -17.02
CA ARG A 249 40.02 6.12 -16.86
C ARG A 249 41.06 6.38 -17.94
N LYS A 250 41.16 7.63 -18.40
CA LYS A 250 42.29 8.10 -19.21
C LYS A 250 43.44 8.61 -18.35
N ASN A 251 44.66 8.57 -18.87
CA ASN A 251 45.83 9.04 -18.13
C ASN A 251 45.89 10.57 -17.98
N ASP A 252 45.17 11.30 -18.82
CA ASP A 252 45.16 12.77 -18.92
C ASP A 252 43.84 13.38 -18.34
N GLY A 253 43.01 12.55 -17.78
CA GLY A 253 41.71 12.95 -17.19
C GLY A 253 40.51 12.54 -18.05
N GLY A 254 39.34 12.43 -17.38
CA GLY A 254 38.12 11.93 -17.99
C GLY A 254 38.12 10.41 -18.22
N THR A 255 37.08 9.90 -18.87
CA THR A 255 36.85 8.47 -19.09
C THR A 255 36.81 8.15 -20.60
N GLU A 256 37.03 6.87 -20.98
CA GLU A 256 36.88 6.39 -22.34
C GLU A 256 36.13 5.06 -22.39
N GLN A 257 35.31 4.90 -23.42
CA GLN A 257 34.61 3.66 -23.71
C GLN A 257 35.45 2.76 -24.61
N ILE A 258 35.67 1.51 -24.15
CA ILE A 258 36.41 0.51 -24.89
C ILE A 258 35.50 -0.67 -25.24
N LEU A 259 35.38 -1.00 -26.51
CA LEU A 259 34.68 -2.20 -26.95
C LEU A 259 35.52 -3.44 -26.57
N LEU A 260 34.92 -4.35 -25.83
CA LEU A 260 35.56 -5.59 -25.43
C LEU A 260 35.63 -6.59 -26.60
N ASP A 261 36.69 -7.39 -26.66
CA ASP A 261 36.75 -8.50 -27.61
C ASP A 261 35.68 -9.57 -27.28
N LYS A 262 35.32 -10.39 -28.29
CA LYS A 262 34.20 -11.34 -28.18
C LYS A 262 34.34 -12.36 -27.03
N ASN A 263 35.58 -12.71 -26.66
CA ASN A 263 35.80 -13.65 -25.55
C ASN A 263 35.58 -12.97 -24.23
N ARG A 264 36.14 -11.78 -24.03
CA ARG A 264 35.99 -10.98 -22.82
C ARG A 264 34.57 -10.52 -22.58
N GLN A 265 33.78 -10.30 -23.65
CA GLN A 265 32.35 -9.96 -23.51
C GLN A 265 31.55 -11.00 -22.72
N LYS A 266 31.91 -12.26 -22.81
CA LYS A 266 31.23 -13.40 -22.18
C LYS A 266 31.96 -13.96 -20.95
N GLU A 267 33.12 -13.40 -20.61
CA GLU A 267 33.91 -13.78 -19.46
C GLU A 267 33.16 -13.40 -18.15
N GLN A 268 33.20 -14.30 -17.18
CA GLN A 268 32.69 -14.02 -15.84
C GLN A 268 33.50 -12.91 -15.18
N VAL A 269 32.85 -11.87 -14.69
CA VAL A 269 33.52 -10.70 -14.09
C VAL A 269 34.18 -11.04 -12.77
N LEU A 270 33.44 -11.68 -11.85
CA LEU A 270 33.90 -11.97 -10.49
C LEU A 270 34.23 -13.44 -10.29
N SER A 271 35.38 -13.72 -9.71
CA SER A 271 35.71 -15.05 -9.16
C SER A 271 34.83 -15.35 -7.92
N GLU A 272 34.71 -16.63 -7.54
CA GLU A 272 33.95 -17.01 -6.34
C GLU A 272 34.47 -16.33 -5.07
N GLN A 273 35.80 -16.22 -4.93
CA GLN A 273 36.40 -15.56 -3.78
C GLN A 273 36.05 -14.07 -3.70
N GLU A 274 35.98 -13.38 -4.85
CA GLU A 274 35.59 -11.99 -4.91
C GLU A 274 34.10 -11.81 -4.56
N ILE A 275 33.22 -12.70 -5.05
CA ILE A 275 31.80 -12.69 -4.72
C ILE A 275 31.60 -12.80 -3.20
N TYR A 276 32.28 -13.76 -2.54
CA TYR A 276 32.18 -13.92 -1.10
C TYR A 276 32.73 -12.72 -0.30
N LYS A 277 33.86 -12.14 -0.72
CA LYS A 277 34.42 -10.95 -0.04
C LYS A 277 33.50 -9.76 -0.17
N ILE A 278 32.93 -9.51 -1.35
CA ILE A 278 31.94 -8.42 -1.55
C ILE A 278 30.70 -8.69 -0.70
N ALA A 279 30.18 -9.90 -0.68
CA ALA A 279 29.01 -10.28 0.13
C ALA A 279 29.26 -10.09 1.63
N GLN A 280 30.45 -10.44 2.15
CA GLN A 280 30.83 -10.21 3.55
C GLN A 280 30.87 -8.71 3.89
N LEU A 281 31.46 -7.88 3.03
CA LEU A 281 31.45 -6.43 3.20
C LEU A 281 30.01 -5.88 3.21
N GLY A 282 29.14 -6.35 2.31
CA GLY A 282 27.74 -6.00 2.30
C GLY A 282 27.03 -6.35 3.61
N HIS A 283 27.30 -7.53 4.14
CA HIS A 283 26.74 -7.96 5.43
C HIS A 283 27.22 -7.11 6.60
N GLU A 284 28.50 -6.73 6.64
CA GLU A 284 29.05 -5.83 7.66
C GLU A 284 28.41 -4.44 7.59
N ILE A 285 28.23 -3.91 6.40
CA ILE A 285 27.59 -2.61 6.18
C ILE A 285 26.10 -2.65 6.58
N GLU A 286 25.35 -3.66 6.15
CA GLU A 286 23.95 -3.83 6.55
C GLU A 286 23.80 -3.95 8.07
N LYS A 287 24.68 -4.73 8.71
CA LYS A 287 24.70 -4.86 10.17
C LYS A 287 25.00 -3.55 10.88
N TYR A 288 25.85 -2.71 10.29
CA TYR A 288 26.19 -1.40 10.87
C TYR A 288 25.01 -0.42 10.75
N TYR A 289 24.36 -0.35 9.58
CA TYR A 289 23.21 0.55 9.35
C TYR A 289 21.88 0.01 9.88
N GLN A 290 21.80 -1.27 10.24
CA GLN A 290 20.58 -1.98 10.68
C GLN A 290 19.45 -1.99 9.63
N THR A 291 19.75 -1.65 8.39
CA THR A 291 18.82 -1.58 7.26
C THR A 291 19.48 -2.11 5.99
N PRO A 292 18.73 -2.73 5.07
CA PRO A 292 19.28 -3.13 3.77
C PRO A 292 19.87 -1.95 2.99
N GLN A 293 21.00 -2.20 2.33
CA GLN A 293 21.81 -1.19 1.67
C GLN A 293 21.98 -1.46 0.18
N ASP A 294 21.98 -0.39 -0.60
CA ASP A 294 22.44 -0.27 -1.98
C ASP A 294 23.86 0.28 -1.95
N ILE A 295 24.82 -0.51 -2.42
CA ILE A 295 26.25 -0.29 -2.25
C ILE A 295 26.96 -0.28 -3.59
N GLU A 296 27.65 0.82 -3.93
CA GLU A 296 28.57 0.88 -5.05
C GLU A 296 29.96 0.41 -4.60
N TRP A 297 30.57 -0.48 -5.38
CA TRP A 297 31.88 -1.05 -5.06
C TRP A 297 32.78 -1.07 -6.29
N ALA A 298 34.10 -1.14 -6.06
CA ALA A 298 35.12 -1.30 -7.10
C ALA A 298 36.27 -2.20 -6.65
N ILE A 299 36.91 -2.88 -7.59
CA ILE A 299 38.13 -3.66 -7.39
C ILE A 299 39.24 -3.07 -8.27
N ASP A 300 40.39 -2.73 -7.64
CA ASP A 300 41.55 -2.22 -8.31
C ASP A 300 42.43 -3.32 -8.94
N GLU A 301 43.52 -2.95 -9.58
CA GLU A 301 44.50 -3.84 -10.18
C GLU A 301 45.15 -4.81 -9.21
N SER A 302 45.23 -4.44 -7.91
CA SER A 302 45.80 -5.29 -6.86
C SER A 302 44.78 -6.33 -6.30
N GLY A 303 43.53 -6.23 -6.73
CA GLY A 303 42.42 -7.05 -6.21
C GLY A 303 41.84 -6.51 -4.90
N LYS A 304 42.18 -5.28 -4.48
CA LYS A 304 41.61 -4.64 -3.30
C LYS A 304 40.21 -4.13 -3.61
N ILE A 305 39.26 -4.45 -2.73
CA ILE A 305 37.87 -4.01 -2.84
C ILE A 305 37.72 -2.65 -2.13
N TYR A 306 37.01 -1.73 -2.75
CA TYR A 306 36.63 -0.44 -2.21
C TYR A 306 35.11 -0.26 -2.22
N ILE A 307 34.58 0.42 -1.20
CA ILE A 307 33.20 0.86 -1.14
C ILE A 307 33.17 2.34 -1.54
N LEU A 308 32.44 2.65 -2.59
CA LEU A 308 32.39 3.99 -3.19
C LEU A 308 31.19 4.79 -2.67
N GLN A 309 30.10 4.11 -2.34
CA GLN A 309 28.88 4.71 -1.81
C GLN A 309 28.05 3.61 -1.11
N SER A 310 27.26 3.99 -0.09
CA SER A 310 26.22 3.16 0.51
C SER A 310 25.01 4.02 0.85
N ARG A 311 23.81 3.51 0.53
CA ARG A 311 22.54 4.15 0.90
C ARG A 311 21.50 3.09 1.23
N MET A 312 20.49 3.47 2.00
CA MET A 312 19.37 2.58 2.34
C MET A 312 18.53 2.25 1.08
N ILE A 313 18.13 0.99 0.94
CA ILE A 313 17.15 0.60 -0.08
C ILE A 313 15.77 1.06 0.38
N THR A 314 15.18 2.03 -0.31
CA THR A 314 13.89 2.63 0.05
C THR A 314 12.68 1.92 -0.56
N SER A 315 12.89 1.10 -1.61
CA SER A 315 11.83 0.41 -2.36
C SER A 315 11.31 -0.87 -1.71
N LEU A 316 11.97 -1.37 -0.66
CA LEU A 316 11.60 -2.63 -0.02
C LEU A 316 10.32 -2.47 0.81
N TYR A 317 9.41 -3.43 0.64
CA TYR A 317 8.27 -3.58 1.54
C TYR A 317 8.76 -4.17 2.89
N PRO A 318 8.32 -3.63 4.04
CA PRO A 318 8.77 -4.09 5.35
C PRO A 318 8.48 -5.57 5.58
N ARG A 319 9.38 -6.27 6.27
CA ARG A 319 9.16 -7.66 6.69
C ARG A 319 8.02 -7.76 7.71
N VAL A 320 7.45 -8.96 7.80
CA VAL A 320 6.49 -9.27 8.85
C VAL A 320 7.15 -9.13 10.22
N GLU A 321 6.54 -8.35 11.11
CA GLU A 321 7.06 -8.09 12.45
C GLU A 321 7.20 -9.38 13.27
N ASN A 322 8.23 -9.43 14.10
CA ASN A 322 8.57 -10.56 14.93
C ASN A 322 8.81 -11.89 14.15
N SER A 323 8.93 -11.79 12.81
CA SER A 323 9.35 -12.95 12.02
C SER A 323 10.85 -13.21 12.17
N ASN A 324 11.23 -14.46 12.33
CA ASN A 324 12.63 -14.85 12.43
C ASN A 324 13.12 -15.36 11.06
N ILE A 325 14.07 -14.65 10.47
CA ILE A 325 14.68 -15.01 9.19
C ILE A 325 15.43 -16.36 9.26
N ASN A 326 15.84 -16.80 10.46
CA ASN A 326 16.57 -18.06 10.67
C ASN A 326 15.66 -19.29 10.82
N GLU A 327 14.35 -19.10 10.91
CA GLU A 327 13.38 -20.20 10.95
C GLU A 327 13.12 -20.79 9.55
N GLU A 328 12.45 -21.98 9.51
CA GLU A 328 11.91 -22.51 8.25
C GLU A 328 11.01 -21.48 7.58
N SER A 329 10.96 -21.51 6.24
CA SER A 329 10.10 -20.60 5.48
C SER A 329 8.66 -20.64 5.98
N GLN A 330 8.14 -19.47 6.36
CA GLN A 330 6.76 -19.23 6.75
C GLN A 330 6.11 -18.33 5.72
N VAL A 331 4.83 -18.54 5.46
CA VAL A 331 4.08 -17.75 4.48
C VAL A 331 2.87 -17.09 5.11
N TYR A 332 2.68 -15.85 4.76
CA TYR A 332 1.65 -14.96 5.27
C TYR A 332 0.80 -14.42 4.12
N ILE A 333 -0.52 -14.42 4.29
CA ILE A 333 -1.46 -13.82 3.36
C ILE A 333 -1.97 -12.50 3.92
N SER A 334 -2.15 -11.50 3.07
CA SER A 334 -2.67 -10.19 3.47
C SER A 334 -4.14 -10.29 3.87
N ALA A 335 -4.42 -10.18 5.16
CA ALA A 335 -5.79 -10.03 5.68
C ALA A 335 -6.41 -8.70 5.22
N SER A 336 -5.57 -7.68 5.02
CA SER A 336 -6.00 -6.37 4.54
C SER A 336 -6.56 -6.43 3.11
N HIS A 337 -5.98 -7.22 2.19
CA HIS A 337 -6.54 -7.44 0.85
C HIS A 337 -7.89 -8.17 0.91
N ILE A 338 -8.01 -9.20 1.75
CA ILE A 338 -9.26 -9.95 1.93
C ILE A 338 -10.39 -9.03 2.41
N GLN A 339 -10.08 -8.05 3.25
CA GLN A 339 -11.04 -7.06 3.77
C GLN A 339 -11.12 -5.79 2.92
N VAL A 340 -10.38 -5.74 1.81
CA VAL A 340 -10.30 -4.57 0.90
C VAL A 340 -9.82 -3.29 1.62
N MET A 341 -8.88 -3.45 2.57
CA MET A 341 -8.29 -2.38 3.36
C MET A 341 -6.80 -2.27 3.04
N THR A 342 -6.45 -1.73 1.89
CA THR A 342 -5.05 -1.65 1.42
C THR A 342 -4.28 -0.45 1.98
N LYS A 343 -4.98 0.56 2.52
CA LYS A 343 -4.33 1.65 3.27
C LYS A 343 -3.71 1.10 4.57
N PRO A 344 -2.62 1.72 5.07
CA PRO A 344 -2.10 1.34 6.38
C PRO A 344 -3.12 1.66 7.48
N ILE A 345 -3.10 0.86 8.52
CA ILE A 345 -3.93 0.98 9.71
C ILE A 345 -3.05 1.58 10.81
N LYS A 346 -3.57 2.55 11.57
CA LYS A 346 -2.84 3.15 12.68
C LYS A 346 -2.62 2.15 13.82
N PRO A 347 -1.60 2.33 14.67
CA PRO A 347 -1.22 1.39 15.72
C PRO A 347 -2.37 0.89 16.59
N LEU A 348 -3.29 1.77 17.02
CA LEU A 348 -4.45 1.37 17.79
C LEU A 348 -5.37 0.42 17.03
N GLY A 349 -5.64 0.72 15.76
CA GLY A 349 -6.47 -0.15 14.91
C GLY A 349 -5.85 -1.53 14.73
N LEU A 350 -4.54 -1.60 14.49
CA LEU A 350 -3.81 -2.87 14.39
C LEU A 350 -3.85 -3.68 15.70
N ASP A 351 -3.69 -3.02 16.85
CA ASP A 351 -3.74 -3.66 18.16
C ASP A 351 -5.13 -4.21 18.45
N ILE A 352 -6.18 -3.43 18.20
CA ILE A 352 -7.58 -3.87 18.35
C ILE A 352 -7.88 -5.07 17.47
N PHE A 353 -7.45 -5.05 16.20
CA PHE A 353 -7.64 -6.21 15.33
C PHE A 353 -6.96 -7.48 15.85
N LYS A 354 -5.74 -7.37 16.37
CA LYS A 354 -5.02 -8.52 16.95
C LYS A 354 -5.75 -9.06 18.19
N ARG A 355 -6.32 -8.20 19.02
CA ARG A 355 -7.06 -8.61 20.24
C ARG A 355 -8.44 -9.21 19.94
N VAL A 356 -9.12 -8.71 18.91
CA VAL A 356 -10.44 -9.24 18.47
C VAL A 356 -10.30 -10.60 17.80
N MET A 357 -9.20 -10.85 17.07
CA MET A 357 -9.01 -12.13 16.40
C MET A 357 -8.67 -13.23 17.39
N PRO A 358 -9.49 -14.30 17.45
CA PRO A 358 -9.42 -15.33 18.51
C PRO A 358 -8.16 -16.20 18.45
N PHE A 359 -7.30 -15.99 17.47
CA PHE A 359 -6.20 -16.86 17.11
C PHE A 359 -4.85 -16.43 17.69
N ASP A 360 -4.77 -15.25 18.32
CA ASP A 360 -3.52 -14.75 18.92
C ASP A 360 -3.30 -15.18 20.38
N ARG A 361 -4.30 -15.81 21.00
CA ARG A 361 -4.13 -16.43 22.32
C ARG A 361 -3.43 -17.77 22.17
N VAL A 362 -2.13 -17.69 22.00
CA VAL A 362 -1.26 -18.85 21.99
C VAL A 362 -1.02 -19.29 23.43
N GLU A 363 -1.18 -20.60 23.67
CA GLU A 363 -0.74 -21.22 24.95
C GLU A 363 0.70 -20.78 25.24
N GLU A 364 1.00 -20.41 26.51
CA GLU A 364 2.35 -20.09 26.97
C GLU A 364 3.35 -21.12 26.42
N GLY A 365 4.29 -20.66 25.61
CA GLY A 365 5.37 -21.49 25.04
C GLY A 365 5.26 -21.83 23.55
N SER A 366 4.23 -21.42 22.80
CA SER A 366 4.24 -21.56 21.34
C SER A 366 4.62 -20.24 20.65
N ASN A 367 5.64 -20.27 19.79
CA ASN A 367 6.08 -19.12 19.00
C ASN A 367 5.18 -18.80 17.78
N PHE A 368 3.99 -19.41 17.70
CA PHE A 368 3.12 -19.30 16.53
C PHE A 368 2.04 -18.26 16.72
N LYS A 369 2.26 -17.04 16.21
CA LYS A 369 1.23 -16.00 16.08
C LYS A 369 0.55 -16.13 14.71
N ILE A 370 -0.78 -16.21 14.69
CA ILE A 370 -1.54 -16.30 13.45
C ILE A 370 -1.60 -14.93 12.77
N MET A 371 -1.88 -13.87 13.54
CA MET A 371 -1.93 -12.51 13.00
C MET A 371 -0.63 -11.76 13.27
N SER A 372 -0.09 -11.17 12.24
CA SER A 372 1.12 -10.34 12.27
C SER A 372 0.89 -9.08 11.45
N GLN A 373 1.83 -8.15 11.45
CA GLN A 373 1.75 -6.94 10.65
C GLN A 373 3.04 -6.71 9.87
N ALA A 374 2.91 -6.02 8.73
CA ALA A 374 4.01 -5.51 7.93
C ALA A 374 3.56 -4.24 7.22
N GLY A 375 4.36 -3.16 7.26
CA GLY A 375 4.04 -1.91 6.60
C GLY A 375 2.67 -1.34 7.00
N GLY A 376 2.29 -1.42 8.27
CA GLY A 376 1.00 -0.96 8.78
C GLY A 376 -0.22 -1.79 8.33
N ARG A 377 -0.03 -3.02 7.83
CA ARG A 377 -1.12 -3.90 7.35
C ARG A 377 -1.08 -5.24 8.06
N LEU A 378 -2.24 -5.89 8.14
CA LEU A 378 -2.41 -7.20 8.79
C LEU A 378 -2.13 -8.34 7.83
N TYR A 379 -1.40 -9.33 8.31
CA TYR A 379 -1.05 -10.56 7.61
C TYR A 379 -1.36 -11.79 8.47
N ALA A 380 -1.98 -12.79 7.86
CA ALA A 380 -2.29 -14.05 8.52
C ALA A 380 -1.28 -15.14 8.14
N ASN A 381 -0.63 -15.76 9.12
CA ASN A 381 0.25 -16.90 8.90
C ASN A 381 -0.56 -18.14 8.50
N CYS A 382 -0.43 -18.56 7.26
CA CYS A 382 -1.14 -19.72 6.72
C CYS A 382 -0.27 -20.99 6.60
N THR A 383 0.96 -20.96 7.07
CA THR A 383 1.93 -22.06 6.93
C THR A 383 1.39 -23.40 7.44
N GLU A 384 0.79 -23.42 8.64
CA GLU A 384 0.25 -24.67 9.22
C GLU A 384 -0.98 -25.18 8.46
N ILE A 385 -1.82 -24.27 7.95
CA ILE A 385 -2.97 -24.64 7.10
C ILE A 385 -2.50 -25.29 5.79
N LEU A 386 -1.42 -24.76 5.20
CA LEU A 386 -0.84 -25.30 3.97
C LEU A 386 -0.07 -26.62 4.18
N ARG A 387 0.24 -26.97 5.42
CA ARG A 387 0.78 -28.29 5.78
C ARG A 387 -0.29 -29.37 5.89
N LEU A 388 -1.57 -29.03 5.94
CA LEU A 388 -2.66 -30.01 6.03
C LEU A 388 -2.75 -30.89 4.76
N PRO A 389 -3.16 -32.16 4.89
CA PRO A 389 -3.37 -33.04 3.72
C PRO A 389 -4.34 -32.48 2.66
N ILE A 390 -5.30 -31.65 3.08
CA ILE A 390 -6.33 -31.05 2.22
C ILE A 390 -5.88 -29.75 1.56
N ARG A 391 -4.60 -29.34 1.66
CA ARG A 391 -4.10 -28.05 1.15
C ARG A 391 -4.44 -27.76 -0.31
N ASN A 392 -4.35 -28.80 -1.18
CA ASN A 392 -4.64 -28.63 -2.61
C ASN A 392 -6.11 -28.25 -2.83
N LYS A 393 -7.04 -28.79 -2.04
CA LYS A 393 -8.45 -28.44 -2.09
C LYS A 393 -8.68 -27.02 -1.55
N ILE A 394 -7.96 -26.63 -0.49
CA ILE A 394 -8.02 -25.27 0.05
C ILE A 394 -7.58 -24.25 -1.00
N ILE A 395 -6.42 -24.48 -1.64
CA ILE A 395 -5.85 -23.54 -2.62
C ILE A 395 -6.68 -23.49 -3.91
N LYS A 396 -7.17 -24.65 -4.41
CA LYS A 396 -7.88 -24.70 -5.69
C LYS A 396 -9.36 -24.34 -5.59
N ASP A 397 -10.03 -24.66 -4.47
CA ASP A 397 -11.48 -24.58 -4.37
C ASP A 397 -11.95 -23.50 -3.39
N LEU A 398 -11.15 -23.14 -2.37
CA LEU A 398 -11.60 -22.23 -1.32
C LEU A 398 -11.03 -20.82 -1.51
N ILE A 399 -9.71 -20.71 -1.64
CA ILE A 399 -9.02 -19.41 -1.70
C ILE A 399 -9.35 -18.61 -2.96
N PRO A 400 -9.51 -19.21 -4.19
CA PRO A 400 -9.86 -18.44 -5.38
C PRO A 400 -11.21 -17.71 -5.28
N ASN A 401 -12.13 -18.21 -4.45
CA ASN A 401 -13.41 -17.53 -4.21
C ASN A 401 -13.27 -16.27 -3.35
N VAL A 402 -12.12 -16.12 -2.64
CA VAL A 402 -11.79 -14.95 -1.83
C VAL A 402 -10.90 -14.01 -2.63
N ASP A 403 -9.78 -14.52 -3.15
CA ASP A 403 -8.84 -13.81 -4.01
C ASP A 403 -8.06 -14.80 -4.89
N TYR A 404 -8.23 -14.70 -6.21
CA TYR A 404 -7.60 -15.59 -7.18
C TYR A 404 -6.07 -15.44 -7.18
N LEU A 405 -5.56 -14.20 -7.10
CA LEU A 405 -4.12 -13.92 -7.12
C LEU A 405 -3.44 -14.45 -5.86
N VAL A 406 -4.10 -14.41 -4.69
CA VAL A 406 -3.60 -15.08 -3.48
C VAL A 406 -3.47 -16.59 -3.70
N ALA A 407 -4.45 -17.23 -4.35
CA ALA A 407 -4.39 -18.66 -4.65
C ALA A 407 -3.24 -19.02 -5.59
N SER A 408 -3.06 -18.21 -6.67
CA SER A 408 -1.94 -18.35 -7.61
C SER A 408 -0.59 -18.17 -6.91
N ALA A 409 -0.43 -17.09 -6.12
CA ALA A 409 0.79 -16.80 -5.37
C ALA A 409 1.16 -17.90 -4.37
N LEU A 410 0.17 -18.49 -3.69
CA LEU A 410 0.41 -19.64 -2.81
C LEU A 410 0.80 -20.90 -3.58
N GLY A 411 0.32 -21.06 -4.81
CA GLY A 411 0.78 -22.11 -5.73
C GLY A 411 2.26 -21.96 -6.03
N GLU A 412 2.68 -20.78 -6.48
CA GLU A 412 4.09 -20.43 -6.75
C GLU A 412 4.98 -20.65 -5.51
N TYR A 413 4.51 -20.20 -4.32
CA TYR A 413 5.22 -20.42 -3.07
C TYR A 413 5.45 -21.91 -2.78
N ILE A 414 4.43 -22.77 -2.94
CA ILE A 414 4.55 -24.21 -2.65
C ILE A 414 5.45 -24.93 -3.67
N GLU A 415 5.47 -24.49 -4.91
CA GLU A 415 6.41 -25.00 -5.93
C GLU A 415 7.86 -24.68 -5.54
N LYS A 416 8.11 -23.46 -5.10
CA LYS A 416 9.45 -23.01 -4.69
C LYS A 416 9.88 -23.59 -3.33
N TYR A 417 8.95 -23.64 -2.36
CA TYR A 417 9.18 -24.12 -0.99
C TYR A 417 8.26 -25.31 -0.65
N PRO A 418 8.62 -26.53 -1.03
CA PRO A 418 7.77 -27.70 -0.81
C PRO A 418 7.55 -27.98 0.69
N LEU A 419 6.35 -27.71 1.19
CA LEU A 419 5.97 -27.93 2.58
C LEU A 419 5.68 -29.41 2.83
N LYS A 420 6.30 -29.99 3.87
CA LYS A 420 5.98 -31.34 4.33
C LYS A 420 4.58 -31.40 4.92
N LYS A 421 3.76 -32.35 4.49
CA LYS A 421 2.43 -32.57 5.05
C LYS A 421 2.52 -32.98 6.51
N LYS A 422 1.72 -32.36 7.38
CA LYS A 422 1.60 -32.66 8.80
C LYS A 422 0.14 -32.91 9.17
N LEU A 423 -0.11 -33.71 10.17
CA LEU A 423 -1.43 -33.84 10.80
C LEU A 423 -1.74 -32.54 11.57
N PRO A 424 -3.03 -32.17 11.69
CA PRO A 424 -3.41 -30.98 12.44
C PRO A 424 -2.95 -31.03 13.90
N SER A 425 -2.51 -29.90 14.43
CA SER A 425 -2.09 -29.77 15.81
C SER A 425 -3.25 -30.02 16.79
N LYS A 426 -2.95 -30.33 18.06
CA LYS A 426 -3.99 -30.45 19.11
C LYS A 426 -4.86 -29.19 19.21
N THR A 427 -4.25 -28.01 19.06
CA THR A 427 -4.94 -26.72 19.06
C THR A 427 -5.89 -26.59 17.86
N THR A 428 -5.45 -26.95 16.65
CA THR A 428 -6.30 -26.96 15.44
C THR A 428 -7.50 -27.92 15.63
N VAL A 429 -7.26 -29.11 16.18
CA VAL A 429 -8.33 -30.09 16.45
C VAL A 429 -9.32 -29.55 17.49
N LYS A 430 -8.84 -28.92 18.57
CA LYS A 430 -9.68 -28.29 19.60
C LYS A 430 -10.55 -27.18 19.00
N MET A 431 -9.95 -26.28 18.20
CA MET A 431 -10.69 -25.22 17.50
C MET A 431 -11.76 -25.79 16.55
N ALA A 432 -11.43 -26.82 15.78
CA ALA A 432 -12.40 -27.47 14.91
C ALA A 432 -13.57 -28.08 15.70
N ARG A 433 -13.30 -28.73 16.82
CA ARG A 433 -14.33 -29.33 17.68
C ARG A 433 -15.23 -28.27 18.36
N ASP A 434 -14.63 -27.23 18.92
CA ASP A 434 -15.32 -26.31 19.82
C ASP A 434 -16.00 -25.14 19.07
N LEU A 435 -15.55 -24.83 17.84
CA LEU A 435 -16.09 -23.75 17.02
C LEU A 435 -16.66 -24.24 15.68
N ILE A 436 -15.87 -24.92 14.85
CA ILE A 436 -16.26 -25.25 13.46
C ILE A 436 -17.40 -26.25 13.42
N ILE A 437 -17.30 -27.36 14.17
CA ILE A 437 -18.34 -28.42 14.14
C ILE A 437 -19.71 -27.91 14.62
N PRO A 438 -19.84 -27.16 15.74
CA PRO A 438 -21.13 -26.61 16.15
C PRO A 438 -21.72 -25.66 15.09
N ILE A 439 -20.89 -24.78 14.52
CA ILE A 439 -21.32 -23.86 13.46
C ILE A 439 -21.86 -24.64 12.23
N LEU A 440 -21.14 -25.64 11.76
CA LEU A 440 -21.57 -26.46 10.64
C LEU A 440 -22.88 -27.23 10.91
N LYS A 441 -23.06 -27.73 12.12
CA LYS A 441 -24.30 -28.40 12.51
C LYS A 441 -25.52 -27.47 12.43
N ILE A 442 -25.38 -26.25 12.98
CA ILE A 442 -26.46 -25.25 12.95
C ILE A 442 -26.69 -24.77 11.52
N SER A 443 -25.61 -24.50 10.75
CA SER A 443 -25.72 -24.11 9.33
C SER A 443 -26.44 -25.16 8.49
N ASN A 444 -26.15 -26.45 8.67
CA ASN A 444 -26.86 -27.52 7.99
C ASN A 444 -28.35 -27.61 8.39
N LYS A 445 -28.67 -27.35 9.66
CA LYS A 445 -30.06 -27.28 10.13
C LYS A 445 -30.80 -26.12 9.43
N ASN A 446 -30.20 -24.92 9.41
CA ASN A 446 -30.76 -23.74 8.75
C ASN A 446 -30.88 -23.95 7.22
N TYR A 447 -29.89 -24.58 6.60
CA TYR A 447 -29.92 -24.94 5.18
C TYR A 447 -31.10 -25.83 4.80
N ALA A 448 -31.45 -26.79 5.65
CA ALA A 448 -32.58 -27.70 5.47
C ALA A 448 -33.94 -27.12 5.91
N SER A 449 -33.93 -26.00 6.66
CA SER A 449 -35.13 -25.40 7.23
C SER A 449 -35.79 -24.43 6.26
N ASN A 450 -37.12 -24.47 6.19
CA ASN A 450 -37.94 -23.49 5.48
C ASN A 450 -38.38 -22.28 6.36
N LYS A 451 -37.85 -22.14 7.56
CA LYS A 451 -38.20 -21.05 8.48
C LYS A 451 -37.27 -19.85 8.27
N LYS A 452 -37.73 -18.86 7.55
CA LYS A 452 -36.91 -17.77 6.98
C LYS A 452 -37.05 -16.39 7.62
N PRO A 453 -38.22 -15.95 8.08
CA PRO A 453 -38.35 -14.63 8.72
C PRO A 453 -37.52 -14.48 9.98
N GLU A 454 -37.20 -15.58 10.67
CA GLU A 454 -36.44 -15.60 11.91
C GLU A 454 -34.97 -15.23 11.77
N ALA A 455 -34.36 -15.39 10.58
CA ALA A 455 -32.92 -15.16 10.39
C ALA A 455 -32.53 -13.69 10.49
N LEU A 456 -33.24 -12.79 9.82
CA LEU A 456 -33.02 -11.35 9.87
C LEU A 456 -33.32 -10.80 11.29
N ALA A 457 -34.46 -11.15 11.83
CA ALA A 457 -34.86 -10.75 13.17
C ALA A 457 -33.81 -11.19 14.23
N SER A 458 -33.30 -12.42 14.11
CA SER A 458 -32.25 -12.95 14.99
C SER A 458 -30.94 -12.13 14.91
N LEU A 459 -30.56 -11.62 13.73
CA LEU A 459 -29.35 -10.80 13.58
C LEU A 459 -29.54 -9.36 14.05
N VAL A 460 -30.74 -8.81 13.88
CA VAL A 460 -31.09 -7.49 14.44
C VAL A 460 -31.08 -7.55 15.97
N GLU A 461 -31.73 -8.56 16.56
CA GLU A 461 -31.72 -8.79 18.02
C GLU A 461 -30.28 -9.02 18.54
N LEU A 462 -29.47 -9.78 17.82
CA LEU A 462 -28.06 -10.01 18.15
C LEU A 462 -27.28 -8.70 18.19
N LYS A 463 -27.45 -7.81 17.18
CA LYS A 463 -26.81 -6.50 17.13
C LYS A 463 -27.17 -5.69 18.38
N GLU A 464 -28.46 -5.52 18.62
CA GLU A 464 -28.94 -4.74 19.77
C GLU A 464 -28.43 -5.31 21.11
N LYS A 465 -28.48 -6.61 21.27
CA LYS A 465 -27.95 -7.27 22.47
C LYS A 465 -26.44 -7.03 22.64
N LEU A 466 -25.64 -7.21 21.60
CA LEU A 466 -24.19 -7.03 21.69
C LEU A 466 -23.82 -5.58 22.00
N ILE A 467 -24.46 -4.62 21.33
CA ILE A 467 -24.24 -3.19 21.59
C ILE A 467 -24.66 -2.83 23.02
N ASN A 468 -25.86 -3.26 23.45
CA ASN A 468 -26.36 -2.99 24.82
C ASN A 468 -25.47 -3.63 25.88
N ASP A 469 -25.00 -4.85 25.69
CA ASP A 469 -24.05 -5.50 26.61
C ASP A 469 -22.72 -4.69 26.69
N VAL A 470 -22.19 -4.18 25.57
CA VAL A 470 -21.00 -3.34 25.55
C VAL A 470 -21.23 -2.02 26.27
N CYS A 471 -22.30 -1.30 25.94
CA CYS A 471 -22.66 -0.05 26.60
C CYS A 471 -22.84 -0.23 28.12
N ARG A 472 -23.54 -1.28 28.55
CA ARG A 472 -23.75 -1.56 29.96
C ARG A 472 -22.44 -1.78 30.70
N ASN A 473 -21.56 -2.65 30.18
CA ASN A 473 -20.27 -2.94 30.81
C ASN A 473 -19.37 -1.71 30.89
N ILE A 474 -19.29 -0.90 29.80
CA ILE A 474 -18.53 0.36 29.80
C ILE A 474 -19.07 1.36 30.83
N ASN A 475 -20.40 1.44 31.01
CA ASN A 475 -21.04 2.37 31.93
C ASN A 475 -21.06 1.86 33.40
N GLU A 476 -20.50 0.68 33.68
CA GLU A 476 -20.31 0.18 35.06
C GLU A 476 -19.22 0.97 35.81
N SER A 477 -18.36 1.68 35.12
CA SER A 477 -17.30 2.51 35.69
C SER A 477 -17.27 3.92 35.06
N ASP A 478 -16.98 4.93 35.87
CA ASP A 478 -16.64 6.28 35.42
C ASP A 478 -15.13 6.47 35.29
N ASP A 479 -14.32 5.53 35.78
CA ASP A 479 -12.84 5.58 35.65
C ASP A 479 -12.39 5.15 34.26
N LEU A 480 -11.62 6.01 33.60
CA LEU A 480 -11.13 5.77 32.24
C LEU A 480 -10.15 4.59 32.16
N CYS A 481 -9.37 4.34 33.19
CA CYS A 481 -8.46 3.19 33.25
C CYS A 481 -9.27 1.89 33.30
N GLU A 482 -10.31 1.82 34.14
CA GLU A 482 -11.21 0.67 34.20
C GLU A 482 -11.95 0.47 32.86
N LYS A 483 -12.43 1.57 32.22
CA LYS A 483 -13.07 1.48 30.91
C LYS A 483 -12.15 0.84 29.85
N ILE A 484 -10.84 1.18 29.82
CA ILE A 484 -9.89 0.57 28.89
C ILE A 484 -9.72 -0.93 29.16
N VAL A 485 -9.65 -1.37 30.42
CA VAL A 485 -9.58 -2.79 30.77
C VAL A 485 -10.86 -3.52 30.33
N ILE A 486 -12.03 -2.94 30.56
CA ILE A 486 -13.33 -3.49 30.13
C ILE A 486 -13.36 -3.62 28.59
N VAL A 487 -12.88 -2.60 27.85
CA VAL A 487 -12.78 -2.64 26.39
C VAL A 487 -11.91 -3.83 25.92
N GLU A 488 -10.77 -4.05 26.54
CA GLU A 488 -9.89 -5.19 26.20
C GLU A 488 -10.58 -6.55 26.40
N GLU A 489 -11.27 -6.73 27.54
CA GLU A 489 -12.01 -7.96 27.84
C GLU A 489 -13.15 -8.21 26.86
N LEU A 490 -13.92 -7.16 26.53
CA LEU A 490 -15.03 -7.22 25.59
C LEU A 490 -14.55 -7.62 24.18
N LEU A 491 -13.52 -6.97 23.67
CA LEU A 491 -12.97 -7.25 22.36
C LEU A 491 -12.52 -8.70 22.23
N SER A 492 -11.89 -9.24 23.27
CA SER A 492 -11.36 -10.60 23.26
C SER A 492 -12.42 -11.71 23.19
N ALA A 493 -13.64 -11.44 23.62
CA ALA A 493 -14.76 -12.42 23.65
C ALA A 493 -15.77 -12.23 22.52
N PHE A 494 -15.79 -11.03 21.91
CA PHE A 494 -16.83 -10.57 21.01
C PHE A 494 -16.96 -11.43 19.74
N ILE A 495 -15.85 -11.66 19.02
CA ILE A 495 -15.88 -12.32 17.72
C ILE A 495 -16.40 -13.77 17.79
N PHE A 496 -16.14 -14.47 18.87
CA PHE A 496 -16.66 -15.83 19.08
C PHE A 496 -18.18 -15.84 19.26
N LYS A 497 -18.72 -14.87 20.01
CA LYS A 497 -20.16 -14.73 20.20
C LYS A 497 -20.83 -14.42 18.86
N LEU A 498 -20.24 -13.49 18.09
CA LEU A 498 -20.72 -13.11 16.77
C LEU A 498 -20.68 -14.28 15.77
N ALA A 499 -19.55 -14.95 15.62
CA ALA A 499 -19.36 -16.03 14.65
C ALA A 499 -20.35 -17.19 14.84
N LYS A 500 -20.63 -17.58 16.10
CA LYS A 500 -21.57 -18.66 16.41
C LYS A 500 -22.99 -18.39 15.94
N GLN A 501 -23.41 -17.13 15.84
CA GLN A 501 -24.77 -16.75 15.44
C GLN A 501 -24.82 -16.23 13.99
N LEU A 502 -23.80 -15.52 13.54
CA LEU A 502 -23.74 -14.97 12.20
C LEU A 502 -23.57 -16.07 11.14
N ILE A 503 -22.52 -16.91 11.28
CA ILE A 503 -22.18 -17.90 10.24
C ILE A 503 -23.33 -18.83 9.92
N PRO A 504 -24.09 -19.40 10.88
CA PRO A 504 -25.26 -20.21 10.58
C PRO A 504 -26.39 -19.51 9.83
N ASN A 505 -26.46 -18.17 9.92
CA ASN A 505 -27.47 -17.35 9.25
C ASN A 505 -26.97 -16.78 7.89
N VAL A 506 -25.73 -17.02 7.50
CA VAL A 506 -25.16 -16.57 6.22
C VAL A 506 -24.73 -17.74 5.34
N ALA A 507 -24.09 -18.76 5.92
CA ALA A 507 -23.54 -19.89 5.20
C ALA A 507 -24.57 -20.66 4.32
N PRO A 508 -25.84 -20.83 4.71
CA PRO A 508 -26.84 -21.47 3.86
C PRO A 508 -27.06 -20.77 2.52
N GLY A 509 -27.02 -19.42 2.49
CA GLY A 509 -27.12 -18.63 1.27
C GLY A 509 -25.94 -18.87 0.34
N ILE A 510 -24.72 -18.73 0.87
CA ILE A 510 -23.47 -18.93 0.12
C ILE A 510 -23.38 -20.36 -0.45
N LEU A 511 -23.71 -21.37 0.36
CA LEU A 511 -23.69 -22.77 -0.08
C LEU A 511 -24.75 -23.06 -1.15
N SER A 512 -25.92 -22.41 -1.06
CA SER A 512 -26.99 -22.57 -2.04
C SER A 512 -26.66 -21.90 -3.36
N ASP A 513 -26.07 -20.71 -3.33
CA ASP A 513 -25.59 -19.99 -4.51
C ASP A 513 -24.60 -20.86 -5.30
N ARG A 514 -23.55 -21.36 -4.64
CA ARG A 514 -22.56 -22.24 -5.28
C ARG A 514 -23.17 -23.50 -5.89
N LYS A 515 -24.12 -24.14 -5.19
CA LYS A 515 -24.75 -25.37 -5.70
C LYS A 515 -25.68 -25.09 -6.86
N LEU A 516 -26.41 -23.98 -6.79
CA LEU A 516 -27.30 -23.58 -7.88
C LEU A 516 -26.48 -23.22 -9.11
N ARG A 517 -25.38 -22.50 -8.97
CA ARG A 517 -24.44 -22.19 -10.06
C ARG A 517 -24.01 -23.46 -10.81
N ASN A 518 -23.52 -24.47 -10.11
CA ASN A 518 -23.13 -25.76 -10.72
C ASN A 518 -24.29 -26.44 -11.45
N MET A 519 -25.51 -26.34 -10.91
CA MET A 519 -26.69 -26.91 -11.55
C MET A 519 -27.11 -26.14 -12.81
N LEU A 520 -26.94 -24.83 -12.84
CA LEU A 520 -27.23 -23.97 -14.00
C LEU A 520 -26.20 -24.17 -15.11
N GLU A 521 -24.92 -24.36 -14.74
CA GLU A 521 -23.83 -24.65 -15.69
C GLU A 521 -24.12 -25.94 -16.51
N GLU A 522 -24.67 -26.99 -15.88
CA GLU A 522 -25.05 -28.22 -16.55
C GLU A 522 -26.17 -28.05 -17.64
N LEU A 523 -26.87 -26.92 -17.62
CA LEU A 523 -27.99 -26.62 -18.53
C LEU A 523 -27.73 -25.35 -19.37
N ASP A 524 -26.50 -24.82 -19.41
CA ASP A 524 -26.12 -23.56 -20.08
C ASP A 524 -26.97 -22.34 -19.66
N LEU A 525 -27.42 -22.30 -18.39
CA LEU A 525 -28.28 -21.26 -17.84
C LEU A 525 -27.49 -20.27 -16.94
N LEU A 526 -26.16 -20.34 -16.95
CA LEU A 526 -25.29 -19.48 -16.09
C LEU A 526 -25.52 -17.98 -16.32
N TYR A 527 -25.97 -17.59 -17.54
CA TYR A 527 -26.31 -16.21 -17.87
C TYR A 527 -27.46 -15.62 -17.04
N LEU A 528 -28.27 -16.45 -16.37
CA LEU A 528 -29.32 -16.01 -15.46
C LEU A 528 -28.80 -15.72 -14.03
N GLU A 529 -27.58 -16.11 -13.70
CA GLU A 529 -27.03 -16.05 -12.35
C GLU A 529 -27.10 -14.63 -11.77
N ASP A 530 -26.49 -13.65 -12.44
CA ASP A 530 -26.46 -12.27 -11.94
C ASP A 530 -27.86 -11.67 -11.75
N SER A 531 -28.83 -12.17 -12.50
CA SER A 531 -30.20 -11.68 -12.42
C SER A 531 -30.92 -12.17 -11.15
N PHE A 532 -30.78 -13.45 -10.74
CA PHE A 532 -31.50 -13.96 -9.57
C PHE A 532 -30.80 -13.58 -8.22
N VAL A 533 -29.53 -13.13 -8.24
CA VAL A 533 -28.86 -12.58 -7.05
C VAL A 533 -28.98 -11.06 -6.96
N SER A 534 -29.55 -10.38 -7.95
CA SER A 534 -29.78 -8.93 -7.94
C SER A 534 -31.09 -8.59 -7.20
N GLY A 535 -31.19 -7.37 -6.66
CA GLY A 535 -32.40 -6.88 -6.02
C GLY A 535 -32.83 -7.68 -4.78
N LEU A 536 -31.89 -8.30 -4.06
CA LEU A 536 -32.21 -9.09 -2.87
C LEU A 536 -32.60 -8.18 -1.69
N GLU A 537 -33.83 -8.35 -1.20
CA GLU A 537 -34.34 -7.58 -0.05
C GLU A 537 -33.65 -7.96 1.26
N GLY A 538 -33.48 -6.98 2.15
CA GLY A 538 -32.88 -7.19 3.48
C GLY A 538 -31.36 -7.01 3.52
N ASN A 539 -30.71 -6.53 2.44
CA ASN A 539 -29.31 -6.13 2.47
C ASN A 539 -29.17 -4.73 3.11
N ILE A 540 -28.52 -4.67 4.26
CA ILE A 540 -28.37 -3.43 5.05
C ILE A 540 -27.56 -2.35 4.34
N THR A 541 -26.63 -2.73 3.44
CA THR A 541 -25.83 -1.77 2.66
C THR A 541 -26.62 -1.18 1.51
N THR A 542 -27.42 -2.01 0.80
CA THR A 542 -28.34 -1.54 -0.24
C THR A 542 -29.40 -0.60 0.37
N GLU A 543 -29.96 -0.93 1.54
CA GLU A 543 -30.89 -0.06 2.24
C GLU A 543 -30.27 1.30 2.60
N MET A 544 -28.99 1.34 3.02
CA MET A 544 -28.28 2.61 3.24
C MET A 544 -28.23 3.47 1.96
N GLY A 545 -27.88 2.87 0.82
CA GLY A 545 -27.85 3.58 -0.46
C GLY A 545 -29.21 4.13 -0.89
N LEU A 546 -30.28 3.36 -0.72
CA LEU A 546 -31.66 3.79 -0.99
C LEU A 546 -32.06 4.97 -0.08
N ARG A 547 -31.73 4.92 1.22
CA ARG A 547 -32.02 6.02 2.17
C ARG A 547 -31.26 7.31 1.85
N VAL A 548 -30.05 7.22 1.30
CA VAL A 548 -29.32 8.39 0.76
C VAL A 548 -30.08 9.02 -0.42
N GLY A 549 -30.65 8.20 -1.29
CA GLY A 549 -31.55 8.67 -2.38
C GLY A 549 -32.81 9.34 -1.85
N ASP A 550 -33.44 8.78 -0.82
CA ASP A 550 -34.60 9.39 -0.16
C ASP A 550 -34.27 10.77 0.43
N LEU A 551 -33.12 10.90 1.12
CA LEU A 551 -32.62 12.20 1.61
C LEU A 551 -32.38 13.18 0.45
N ALA A 552 -31.82 12.72 -0.66
CA ALA A 552 -31.63 13.55 -1.86
C ALA A 552 -32.96 14.05 -2.41
N ASP A 553 -34.00 13.23 -2.43
CA ASP A 553 -35.32 13.63 -2.90
C ASP A 553 -36.02 14.65 -2.02
N LEU A 554 -35.77 14.63 -0.71
CA LEU A 554 -36.27 15.66 0.21
C LEU A 554 -35.56 17.01 0.01
N ILE A 555 -34.25 16.98 -0.24
CA ILE A 555 -33.40 18.19 -0.37
C ILE A 555 -33.50 18.82 -1.78
N ARG A 556 -33.75 18.03 -2.82
CA ARG A 556 -33.67 18.38 -4.25
C ARG A 556 -34.24 19.75 -4.64
N ASN A 557 -35.34 20.15 -4.03
CA ASN A 557 -36.04 21.40 -4.37
C ASN A 557 -35.77 22.54 -3.38
N ASN A 558 -34.85 22.38 -2.44
CA ASN A 558 -34.51 23.38 -1.43
C ASN A 558 -33.07 23.86 -1.58
N GLN A 559 -32.91 24.98 -2.26
CA GLN A 559 -31.58 25.55 -2.55
C GLN A 559 -30.76 25.81 -1.28
N LYS A 560 -31.38 26.21 -0.16
CA LYS A 560 -30.68 26.49 1.10
C LYS A 560 -30.04 25.20 1.65
N GLU A 561 -30.73 24.07 1.59
CA GLU A 561 -30.25 22.77 2.06
C GLU A 561 -29.13 22.25 1.13
N ILE A 562 -29.25 22.48 -0.20
CA ILE A 562 -28.19 22.21 -1.18
C ILE A 562 -26.94 23.04 -0.88
N ASP A 563 -27.10 24.33 -0.58
CA ASP A 563 -25.99 25.23 -0.27
C ASP A 563 -25.25 24.81 1.01
N ILE A 564 -25.96 24.28 2.03
CA ILE A 564 -25.35 23.69 3.22
C ILE A 564 -24.45 22.51 2.85
N LEU A 565 -24.95 21.59 2.02
CA LEU A 565 -24.17 20.42 1.58
C LEU A 565 -22.89 20.80 0.81
N ASN A 566 -22.97 21.86 -0.03
CA ASN A 566 -21.83 22.33 -0.81
C ASN A 566 -20.81 23.12 0.03
N SER A 567 -21.28 23.99 0.93
CA SER A 567 -20.39 24.92 1.66
C SER A 567 -19.73 24.28 2.90
N ASN A 568 -20.38 23.32 3.53
CA ASN A 568 -19.88 22.63 4.73
C ASN A 568 -20.22 21.13 4.73
N PRO A 569 -19.71 20.36 3.77
CA PRO A 569 -20.10 18.96 3.60
C PRO A 569 -19.80 18.09 4.81
N LYS A 570 -18.76 18.41 5.57
CA LYS A 570 -18.34 17.65 6.76
C LYS A 570 -19.36 17.70 7.88
N ASP A 571 -19.84 18.89 8.21
CA ASP A 571 -20.76 19.12 9.32
C ASP A 571 -22.19 19.39 8.82
N ALA A 572 -22.49 19.12 7.55
CA ALA A 572 -23.78 19.39 6.91
C ALA A 572 -24.94 18.77 7.68
N HIS A 573 -24.78 17.55 8.22
CA HIS A 573 -25.81 16.87 9.00
C HIS A 573 -26.25 17.68 10.25
N LEU A 574 -25.30 18.33 10.93
CA LEU A 574 -25.62 19.17 12.10
C LEU A 574 -26.44 20.38 11.70
N LEU A 575 -26.02 21.07 10.63
CA LEU A 575 -26.71 22.25 10.10
C LEU A 575 -28.09 21.89 9.54
N LEU A 576 -28.25 20.74 8.87
CA LEU A 576 -29.53 20.26 8.38
C LEU A 576 -30.49 19.85 9.49
N LEU A 577 -29.97 19.25 10.58
CA LEU A 577 -30.78 18.96 11.77
C LEU A 577 -31.24 20.22 12.49
N GLU A 578 -30.47 21.30 12.43
CA GLU A 578 -30.84 22.58 13.02
C GLU A 578 -31.81 23.34 12.13
N ASN A 579 -31.52 23.49 10.82
CA ASN A 579 -32.15 24.43 9.91
C ASN A 579 -33.06 23.79 8.84
N GLY A 580 -33.05 22.46 8.68
CA GLY A 580 -33.84 21.75 7.67
C GLY A 580 -35.34 21.68 7.99
N SER A 581 -36.12 21.16 7.05
CA SER A 581 -37.55 20.88 7.24
C SER A 581 -37.76 19.78 8.29
N ASP A 582 -38.94 19.75 8.92
CA ASP A 582 -39.25 18.75 9.96
C ASP A 582 -39.17 17.32 9.41
N GLU A 583 -39.60 17.10 8.16
CA GLU A 583 -39.51 15.80 7.47
C GLU A 583 -38.06 15.42 7.26
N LEU A 584 -37.20 16.32 6.78
CA LEU A 584 -35.77 16.08 6.59
C LEU A 584 -35.09 15.79 7.94
N LYS A 585 -35.38 16.54 8.99
CA LYS A 585 -34.83 16.30 10.34
C LYS A 585 -35.16 14.92 10.86
N HIS A 586 -36.40 14.47 10.67
CA HIS A 586 -36.82 13.13 11.06
C HIS A 586 -36.07 12.05 10.31
N GLU A 587 -36.05 12.11 8.96
CA GLU A 587 -35.40 11.12 8.10
C GLU A 587 -33.88 11.11 8.31
N LEU A 588 -33.25 12.28 8.46
CA LEU A 588 -31.81 12.39 8.72
C LEU A 588 -31.44 11.85 10.11
N SER A 589 -32.24 12.10 11.12
CA SER A 589 -32.05 11.54 12.47
C SER A 589 -32.13 10.02 12.45
N ASP A 590 -33.11 9.46 11.74
CA ASP A 590 -33.25 8.01 11.57
C ASP A 590 -32.10 7.42 10.77
N PHE A 591 -31.64 8.10 9.72
CA PHE A 591 -30.48 7.69 8.95
C PHE A 591 -29.21 7.66 9.83
N LEU A 592 -28.93 8.70 10.58
CA LEU A 592 -27.76 8.77 11.47
C LEU A 592 -27.83 7.75 12.61
N ARG A 593 -28.99 7.47 13.16
CA ARG A 593 -29.19 6.43 14.17
C ARG A 593 -28.83 5.04 13.64
N GLN A 594 -29.16 4.74 12.38
CA GLN A 594 -28.91 3.45 11.77
C GLN A 594 -27.50 3.35 11.16
N PHE A 595 -27.03 4.40 10.48
CA PHE A 595 -25.85 4.37 9.64
C PHE A 595 -24.75 5.36 10.06
N GLY A 596 -25.00 6.27 11.00
CA GLY A 596 -24.03 7.28 11.45
C GLY A 596 -22.73 6.69 12.00
N MET A 597 -22.79 5.46 12.53
CA MET A 597 -21.62 4.71 13.00
C MET A 597 -20.77 4.13 11.86
N ARG A 598 -21.25 4.13 10.62
CA ARG A 598 -20.50 3.66 9.45
C ARG A 598 -19.52 4.72 8.94
N GLY A 599 -18.63 4.35 8.04
CA GLY A 599 -17.65 5.26 7.42
C GLY A 599 -16.82 4.57 6.36
N ILE A 600 -15.98 5.31 5.67
CA ILE A 600 -15.02 4.75 4.72
C ILE A 600 -13.95 3.99 5.50
N GLY A 601 -13.65 2.74 5.10
CA GLY A 601 -12.71 1.90 5.83
C GLY A 601 -13.19 1.58 7.26
N GLU A 602 -14.48 1.47 7.47
CA GLU A 602 -15.19 1.44 8.76
C GLU A 602 -14.77 0.34 9.74
N ILE A 603 -14.12 -0.73 9.26
CA ILE A 603 -13.59 -1.78 10.14
C ILE A 603 -12.36 -1.27 10.92
N ASP A 604 -11.60 -0.34 10.37
CA ASP A 604 -10.57 0.37 11.13
C ASP A 604 -11.25 1.37 12.09
N ILE A 605 -11.10 1.12 13.40
CA ILE A 605 -11.68 1.95 14.43
C ILE A 605 -11.12 3.38 14.42
N THR A 606 -9.95 3.60 13.85
CA THR A 606 -9.27 4.90 13.79
C THR A 606 -9.77 5.80 12.67
N ASN A 607 -10.59 5.27 11.75
CA ASN A 607 -11.18 6.04 10.67
C ASN A 607 -12.44 6.80 11.16
N PRO A 608 -12.73 7.99 10.61
CA PRO A 608 -13.91 8.77 11.01
C PRO A 608 -15.21 8.06 10.63
N ARG A 609 -16.26 8.32 11.39
CA ARG A 609 -17.64 7.84 11.17
C ARG A 609 -18.46 8.91 10.47
N TYR A 610 -19.56 8.54 9.79
CA TYR A 610 -20.43 9.52 9.12
C TYR A 610 -21.00 10.56 10.07
N GLN A 611 -21.18 10.22 11.36
CA GLN A 611 -21.54 11.19 12.40
C GLN A 611 -20.41 12.15 12.80
N GLU A 612 -19.15 11.92 12.36
CA GLU A 612 -17.98 12.75 12.62
C GLU A 612 -17.50 13.47 11.34
N ASP A 613 -17.72 12.86 10.19
CA ASP A 613 -17.43 13.41 8.88
C ASP A 613 -18.49 12.97 7.88
N PHE A 614 -19.45 13.87 7.63
CA PHE A 614 -20.59 13.61 6.77
C PHE A 614 -20.28 13.84 5.27
N THR A 615 -19.05 14.25 4.94
CA THR A 615 -18.64 14.56 3.55
C THR A 615 -19.04 13.48 2.54
N PRO A 616 -18.79 12.16 2.77
CA PRO A 616 -19.16 11.12 1.79
C PRO A 616 -20.66 11.08 1.52
N ILE A 617 -21.47 11.27 2.54
CA ILE A 617 -22.94 11.25 2.43
C ILE A 617 -23.43 12.53 1.75
N SER A 618 -22.87 13.70 2.11
CA SER A 618 -23.18 14.98 1.47
C SER A 618 -22.93 14.92 -0.04
N MET A 619 -21.75 14.44 -0.45
CA MET A 619 -21.39 14.29 -1.86
C MET A 619 -22.30 13.30 -2.58
N SER A 620 -22.69 12.22 -1.91
CA SER A 620 -23.62 11.23 -2.46
C SER A 620 -25.03 11.78 -2.65
N ILE A 621 -25.52 12.57 -1.70
CA ILE A 621 -26.81 13.28 -1.81
C ILE A 621 -26.79 14.24 -3.01
N LEU A 622 -25.74 15.08 -3.12
CA LEU A 622 -25.57 16.02 -4.23
C LEU A 622 -25.49 15.29 -5.58
N ASN A 623 -24.76 14.17 -5.63
CA ASN A 623 -24.66 13.39 -6.85
C ASN A 623 -26.03 12.82 -7.27
N ASN A 624 -26.81 12.28 -6.33
CA ASN A 624 -28.17 11.79 -6.60
C ASN A 624 -29.10 12.93 -7.10
N ILE A 625 -28.98 14.12 -6.50
CA ILE A 625 -29.76 15.30 -6.95
C ILE A 625 -29.44 15.65 -8.41
N ASN A 626 -28.16 15.58 -8.79
CA ASN A 626 -27.70 16.00 -10.11
C ASN A 626 -27.92 14.96 -11.22
N THR A 627 -28.03 13.68 -10.87
CA THR A 627 -27.97 12.58 -11.85
C THR A 627 -29.25 11.76 -11.95
N LEU A 628 -30.10 11.78 -10.92
CA LEU A 628 -31.32 10.99 -10.89
C LEU A 628 -32.56 11.88 -10.77
N GLU A 629 -33.65 11.44 -11.34
CA GLU A 629 -34.99 12.01 -11.09
C GLU A 629 -35.54 11.58 -9.72
N LYS A 630 -36.56 12.29 -9.24
CA LYS A 630 -37.22 11.91 -7.98
C LYS A 630 -37.75 10.47 -8.03
N ASN A 631 -37.48 9.67 -7.01
CA ASN A 631 -37.80 8.26 -6.85
C ASN A 631 -37.09 7.30 -7.85
N GLU A 632 -36.27 7.77 -8.79
CA GLU A 632 -35.63 6.93 -9.80
C GLU A 632 -34.77 5.83 -9.18
N HIS A 633 -34.10 6.10 -8.04
CA HIS A 633 -33.29 5.15 -7.30
C HIS A 633 -34.14 3.95 -6.80
N ARG A 634 -35.35 4.21 -6.29
CA ARG A 634 -36.28 3.20 -5.81
C ARG A 634 -36.90 2.41 -6.97
N GLU A 635 -37.25 3.09 -8.08
CA GLU A 635 -37.75 2.45 -9.30
C GLU A 635 -36.72 1.52 -9.93
N LYS A 636 -35.44 1.95 -9.99
CA LYS A 636 -34.35 1.10 -10.46
C LYS A 636 -34.23 -0.16 -9.61
N TYR A 637 -34.27 -0.04 -8.28
CA TYR A 637 -34.20 -1.17 -7.38
C TYR A 637 -35.40 -2.11 -7.56
N GLN A 638 -36.61 -1.58 -7.73
CA GLN A 638 -37.83 -2.37 -8.00
C GLN A 638 -37.69 -3.18 -9.29
N LYS A 639 -37.13 -2.60 -10.36
CA LYS A 639 -36.86 -3.31 -11.62
C LYS A 639 -35.90 -4.49 -11.44
N LEU A 640 -34.91 -4.35 -10.54
CA LEU A 640 -33.98 -5.44 -10.20
C LEU A 640 -34.72 -6.59 -9.49
N ILE A 641 -35.64 -6.30 -8.57
CA ILE A 641 -36.48 -7.30 -7.89
C ILE A 641 -37.36 -8.04 -8.91
N GLU A 642 -37.98 -7.33 -9.86
CA GLU A 642 -38.81 -7.91 -10.92
C GLU A 642 -37.97 -8.80 -11.81
N LYS A 643 -36.79 -8.35 -12.27
CA LYS A 643 -35.86 -9.15 -13.07
C LYS A 643 -35.39 -10.41 -12.33
N SER A 644 -35.12 -10.33 -11.05
CA SER A 644 -34.77 -11.48 -10.21
C SER A 644 -35.91 -12.51 -10.17
N SER A 645 -37.14 -12.04 -10.00
CA SER A 645 -38.32 -12.90 -9.95
C SER A 645 -38.61 -13.57 -11.28
N GLU A 646 -38.37 -12.86 -12.39
CA GLU A 646 -38.50 -13.43 -13.73
C GLU A 646 -37.46 -14.52 -14.01
N SER A 647 -36.20 -14.26 -13.62
CA SER A 647 -35.11 -15.25 -13.75
C SER A 647 -35.39 -16.51 -12.95
N GLU A 648 -35.90 -16.38 -11.73
CA GLU A 648 -36.33 -17.51 -10.89
C GLU A 648 -37.43 -18.35 -11.64
N ARG A 649 -38.42 -17.68 -12.20
CA ARG A 649 -39.48 -18.35 -12.97
C ARG A 649 -38.92 -19.10 -14.16
N LEU A 650 -38.07 -18.48 -14.95
CA LEU A 650 -37.44 -19.11 -16.12
C LEU A 650 -36.59 -20.32 -15.73
N ILE A 651 -35.81 -20.24 -14.68
CA ILE A 651 -35.02 -21.37 -14.17
C ILE A 651 -35.94 -22.53 -13.81
N LEU A 652 -36.99 -22.28 -13.04
CA LEU A 652 -37.94 -23.33 -12.64
C LEU A 652 -38.67 -23.98 -13.85
N GLU A 653 -39.11 -23.15 -14.81
CA GLU A 653 -39.76 -23.65 -16.03
C GLU A 653 -38.85 -24.56 -16.87
N VAL A 654 -37.55 -24.24 -16.98
CA VAL A 654 -36.59 -25.09 -17.72
C VAL A 654 -36.42 -26.45 -17.04
N TYR A 655 -36.30 -26.49 -15.69
CA TYR A 655 -36.22 -27.76 -14.97
C TYR A 655 -37.50 -28.58 -15.02
N GLU A 656 -38.68 -27.93 -14.97
CA GLU A 656 -39.96 -28.58 -15.12
C GLU A 656 -40.15 -29.19 -16.52
N LYS A 657 -39.83 -28.42 -17.58
CA LYS A 657 -39.89 -28.90 -18.97
C LYS A 657 -38.92 -30.05 -19.26
N ALA A 658 -37.81 -30.10 -18.55
CA ALA A 658 -36.83 -31.18 -18.61
C ALA A 658 -37.30 -32.48 -17.89
N GLY A 659 -38.48 -32.49 -17.26
CA GLY A 659 -39.04 -33.64 -16.54
C GLY A 659 -38.22 -34.04 -15.29
N LYS A 660 -37.52 -33.08 -14.68
CA LYS A 660 -36.62 -33.32 -13.53
C LYS A 660 -37.26 -32.86 -12.23
N ASP A 661 -38.46 -33.35 -11.89
CA ASP A 661 -39.26 -32.91 -10.73
C ASP A 661 -38.49 -32.91 -9.37
N ASP A 662 -37.64 -33.92 -9.14
CA ASP A 662 -36.83 -33.99 -7.96
C ASP A 662 -35.75 -32.84 -7.88
N LEU A 663 -35.29 -32.38 -9.03
CA LEU A 663 -34.37 -31.27 -9.14
C LEU A 663 -35.08 -29.92 -8.97
N VAL A 664 -36.32 -29.77 -9.49
CA VAL A 664 -37.15 -28.57 -9.31
C VAL A 664 -37.27 -28.21 -7.83
N LYS A 665 -37.56 -29.20 -6.98
CA LYS A 665 -37.66 -29.00 -5.54
C LYS A 665 -36.31 -28.54 -4.91
N LYS A 666 -35.18 -29.09 -5.39
CA LYS A 666 -33.86 -28.70 -4.93
C LYS A 666 -33.52 -27.29 -5.38
N VAL A 667 -33.73 -26.95 -6.64
CA VAL A 667 -33.53 -25.61 -7.20
C VAL A 667 -34.37 -24.59 -6.44
N LYS A 668 -35.65 -24.85 -6.23
CA LYS A 668 -36.53 -23.97 -5.45
C LYS A 668 -36.02 -23.74 -4.02
N ASN A 669 -35.48 -24.78 -3.38
CA ASN A 669 -34.89 -24.63 -2.03
C ASN A 669 -33.61 -23.80 -2.06
N HIS A 670 -32.75 -23.94 -3.11
CA HIS A 670 -31.57 -23.15 -3.27
C HIS A 670 -31.87 -21.66 -3.50
N LEU A 671 -32.75 -21.34 -4.45
CA LEU A 671 -33.24 -19.99 -4.74
C LEU A 671 -33.78 -19.34 -3.47
N ASN A 672 -34.57 -20.07 -2.72
CA ASN A 672 -35.17 -19.64 -1.48
C ASN A 672 -34.14 -19.37 -0.38
N ASN A 673 -33.09 -20.20 -0.23
CA ASN A 673 -31.97 -19.96 0.69
C ASN A 673 -31.15 -18.75 0.27
N ILE A 674 -30.90 -18.54 -1.02
CA ILE A 674 -30.20 -17.38 -1.57
C ILE A 674 -30.96 -16.11 -1.16
N LYS A 675 -32.24 -16.00 -1.47
CA LYS A 675 -33.08 -14.85 -1.13
C LYS A 675 -33.10 -14.54 0.36
N THR A 676 -33.03 -15.57 1.23
CA THR A 676 -33.13 -15.37 2.68
C THR A 676 -31.82 -15.06 3.35
N PHE A 677 -30.78 -15.78 3.02
CA PHE A 677 -29.55 -15.78 3.80
C PHE A 677 -28.41 -14.99 3.13
N LEU A 678 -28.40 -14.84 1.80
CA LEU A 678 -27.34 -14.15 1.11
C LEU A 678 -27.29 -12.65 1.42
N PRO A 679 -28.42 -11.91 1.51
CA PRO A 679 -28.41 -10.49 1.92
C PRO A 679 -27.85 -10.26 3.31
N LEU A 680 -27.97 -11.26 4.20
CA LEU A 680 -27.57 -11.16 5.61
C LEU A 680 -26.05 -11.16 5.83
N ARG A 681 -25.24 -11.43 4.81
CA ARG A 681 -23.77 -11.46 4.92
C ARG A 681 -23.17 -10.12 5.35
N GLU A 682 -23.79 -9.00 4.94
CA GLU A 682 -23.35 -7.65 5.30
C GLU A 682 -23.61 -7.32 6.78
N TYR A 683 -24.52 -8.04 7.46
CA TYR A 683 -24.79 -7.84 8.87
C TYR A 683 -23.59 -8.11 9.79
N GLY A 684 -22.68 -9.00 9.38
CA GLY A 684 -21.46 -9.27 10.15
C GLY A 684 -20.63 -8.02 10.35
N LYS A 685 -20.33 -7.33 9.24
CA LYS A 685 -19.58 -6.06 9.25
C LYS A 685 -20.34 -4.97 9.98
N TYR A 686 -21.64 -4.86 9.73
CA TYR A 686 -22.53 -3.87 10.38
C TYR A 686 -22.58 -4.01 11.90
N ILE A 687 -22.60 -5.25 12.44
CA ILE A 687 -22.55 -5.52 13.88
C ILE A 687 -21.19 -5.18 14.47
N ILE A 688 -20.09 -5.57 13.80
CA ILE A 688 -18.71 -5.26 14.23
C ILE A 688 -18.53 -3.75 14.35
N VAL A 689 -18.94 -3.01 13.33
CA VAL A 689 -18.81 -1.55 13.30
C VAL A 689 -19.64 -0.89 14.40
N GLY A 690 -20.84 -1.41 14.69
CA GLY A 690 -21.67 -0.94 15.81
C GLY A 690 -20.98 -1.09 17.16
N VAL A 691 -20.36 -2.24 17.42
CA VAL A 691 -19.59 -2.47 18.65
C VAL A 691 -18.33 -1.59 18.69
N PHE A 692 -17.61 -1.49 17.59
CA PHE A 692 -16.42 -0.63 17.49
C PHE A 692 -16.74 0.85 17.69
N ASN A 693 -17.92 1.29 17.29
CA ASN A 693 -18.36 2.67 17.54
C ASN A 693 -18.49 2.97 19.03
N GLU A 694 -19.00 2.03 19.83
CA GLU A 694 -19.09 2.22 21.28
C GLU A 694 -17.70 2.21 21.95
N VAL A 695 -16.80 1.33 21.49
CA VAL A 695 -15.40 1.33 21.93
C VAL A 695 -14.71 2.65 21.55
N ARG A 696 -14.94 3.16 20.33
CA ARG A 696 -14.36 4.42 19.86
C ARG A 696 -14.74 5.60 20.75
N LYS A 697 -15.99 5.67 21.24
CA LYS A 697 -16.42 6.73 22.15
C LYS A 697 -15.56 6.78 23.42
N VAL A 698 -15.19 5.62 23.97
CA VAL A 698 -14.27 5.54 25.12
C VAL A 698 -12.88 6.04 24.75
N ILE A 699 -12.36 5.63 23.60
CA ILE A 699 -11.04 6.07 23.13
C ILE A 699 -11.02 7.59 22.90
N ASP A 700 -12.09 8.14 22.33
CA ASP A 700 -12.23 9.59 22.11
C ASP A 700 -12.30 10.36 23.44
N GLU A 701 -13.04 9.83 24.44
CA GLU A 701 -13.10 10.39 25.81
C GLU A 701 -11.71 10.42 26.46
N VAL A 702 -10.94 9.33 26.30
CA VAL A 702 -9.55 9.26 26.78
C VAL A 702 -8.67 10.25 26.04
N GLY A 703 -8.79 10.35 24.71
CA GLY A 703 -8.04 11.29 23.88
C GLY A 703 -8.26 12.74 24.32
N ASP A 704 -9.51 13.14 24.55
CA ASP A 704 -9.87 14.46 25.07
C ASP A 704 -9.25 14.76 26.44
N LYS A 705 -9.24 13.76 27.32
CA LYS A 705 -8.62 13.87 28.64
C LYS A 705 -7.11 14.06 28.56
N LEU A 706 -6.44 13.23 27.74
CA LEU A 706 -4.99 13.26 27.60
C LEU A 706 -4.49 14.53 26.90
N GLU A 707 -5.24 15.09 25.94
CA GLU A 707 -4.96 16.40 25.34
C GLU A 707 -5.09 17.52 26.37
N LYS A 708 -6.17 17.55 27.15
CA LYS A 708 -6.35 18.52 28.24
C LYS A 708 -5.24 18.45 29.30
N ASP A 709 -4.74 17.27 29.57
CA ASP A 709 -3.65 17.03 30.53
C ASP A 709 -2.26 17.29 29.89
N ASN A 710 -2.17 17.75 28.63
CA ASN A 710 -0.95 17.99 27.85
C ASN A 710 -0.07 16.73 27.67
N LEU A 711 -0.65 15.54 27.76
CA LEU A 711 0.02 14.26 27.52
C LEU A 711 -0.02 13.88 26.02
N LEU A 712 -0.96 14.43 25.25
CA LEU A 712 -1.01 14.40 23.79
C LEU A 712 -1.02 15.83 23.25
N ASP A 713 -0.52 16.04 22.03
CA ASP A 713 -0.57 17.32 21.32
C ASP A 713 -1.94 17.53 20.65
N ASN A 714 -2.60 16.45 20.26
CA ASN A 714 -3.94 16.42 19.68
C ASN A 714 -4.67 15.16 20.16
N ARG A 715 -6.00 15.25 20.37
CA ARG A 715 -6.83 14.11 20.80
C ARG A 715 -6.68 12.87 19.91
N TYR A 716 -6.52 13.07 18.61
CA TYR A 716 -6.38 11.99 17.62
C TYR A 716 -5.01 11.31 17.62
N ASP A 717 -4.04 11.85 18.34
CA ASP A 717 -2.72 11.26 18.54
C ASP A 717 -2.81 9.94 19.32
N ILE A 718 -3.89 9.73 20.07
CA ILE A 718 -4.20 8.47 20.75
C ILE A 718 -4.25 7.28 19.79
N PHE A 719 -4.60 7.50 18.50
CA PHE A 719 -4.64 6.44 17.49
C PHE A 719 -3.27 5.89 17.11
N TYR A 720 -2.19 6.60 17.47
CA TYR A 720 -0.81 6.15 17.30
C TYR A 720 -0.25 5.40 18.51
N LEU A 721 -1.07 5.16 19.55
CA LEU A 721 -0.76 4.32 20.72
C LEU A 721 -1.48 2.97 20.59
N ASN A 722 -1.00 1.93 21.28
CA ASN A 722 -1.75 0.71 21.52
C ASN A 722 -2.52 0.79 22.87
N LEU A 723 -3.39 -0.17 23.16
CA LEU A 723 -4.19 -0.15 24.40
C LEU A 723 -3.33 -0.20 25.67
N ASP A 724 -2.22 -0.96 25.66
CA ASP A 724 -1.33 -1.04 26.83
C ASP A 724 -0.61 0.30 27.07
N GLU A 725 -0.19 0.99 26.01
CA GLU A 725 0.42 2.33 26.11
C GLU A 725 -0.61 3.37 26.58
N ILE A 726 -1.84 3.30 26.08
CA ILE A 726 -2.94 4.17 26.59
C ILE A 726 -3.12 3.97 28.09
N TYR A 727 -3.14 2.72 28.55
CA TYR A 727 -3.23 2.40 29.98
C TYR A 727 -2.04 2.97 30.77
N GLN A 728 -0.81 2.85 30.26
CA GLN A 728 0.41 3.43 30.90
C GLN A 728 0.36 4.96 30.96
N VAL A 729 -0.13 5.62 29.88
CA VAL A 729 -0.29 7.09 29.92
C VAL A 729 -1.30 7.51 31.01
N LEU A 730 -2.40 6.79 31.12
CA LEU A 730 -3.44 7.10 32.12
C LEU A 730 -2.97 6.87 33.56
N THR A 731 -2.26 5.77 33.82
CA THR A 731 -1.86 5.35 35.18
C THR A 731 -0.53 5.93 35.62
N GLU A 732 0.47 5.92 34.75
CA GLU A 732 1.87 6.26 35.06
C GLU A 732 2.31 7.59 34.46
N LYS A 733 1.47 8.21 33.62
CA LYS A 733 1.74 9.45 32.86
C LYS A 733 3.02 9.36 32.01
N VAL A 734 3.27 8.20 31.43
CA VAL A 734 4.41 8.00 30.52
C VAL A 734 4.24 8.90 29.31
N ASN A 735 5.32 9.56 28.91
CA ASN A 735 5.31 10.43 27.73
C ASN A 735 5.68 9.65 26.46
N PHE A 736 4.74 9.53 25.54
CA PHE A 736 4.92 8.86 24.23
C PHE A 736 4.98 9.82 23.04
N LYS A 737 5.13 11.15 23.24
CA LYS A 737 5.09 12.11 22.13
C LYS A 737 6.13 11.83 21.04
N GLU A 738 7.35 11.47 21.40
CA GLU A 738 8.39 11.12 20.44
C GLU A 738 8.02 9.85 19.65
N ASN A 739 7.51 8.82 20.33
CA ASN A 739 7.06 7.59 19.69
C ASN A 739 5.89 7.85 18.70
N ILE A 740 4.95 8.72 19.09
CA ILE A 740 3.84 9.14 18.24
C ILE A 740 4.34 9.84 16.97
N GLN A 741 5.27 10.79 17.09
CA GLN A 741 5.86 11.47 15.94
C GLN A 741 6.59 10.50 15.01
N TYR A 742 7.38 9.59 15.56
CA TYR A 742 8.03 8.54 14.78
C TYR A 742 7.00 7.68 14.01
N ARG A 743 5.91 7.23 14.68
CA ARG A 743 4.86 6.41 14.08
C ARG A 743 4.05 7.16 13.02
N LYS A 744 3.87 8.47 13.14
CA LYS A 744 3.27 9.31 12.09
C LYS A 744 4.13 9.30 10.83
N LEU A 745 5.44 9.51 10.97
CA LEU A 745 6.39 9.44 9.85
C LEU A 745 6.41 8.05 9.19
N GLU A 746 6.35 6.98 9.99
CA GLU A 746 6.25 5.62 9.45
C GLU A 746 4.92 5.39 8.72
N TYR A 747 3.82 5.90 9.26
CA TYR A 747 2.50 5.77 8.64
C TYR A 747 2.48 6.44 7.25
N ASP A 748 2.99 7.69 7.15
CA ASP A 748 3.10 8.42 5.88
C ASP A 748 3.96 7.67 4.86
N LYS A 749 5.03 7.02 5.31
CA LYS A 749 5.88 6.15 4.51
C LYS A 749 5.12 4.92 4.00
N TYR A 750 4.35 4.28 4.90
CA TYR A 750 3.58 3.09 4.56
C TYR A 750 2.43 3.38 3.61
N GLU A 751 1.87 4.60 3.59
CA GLU A 751 0.84 4.99 2.62
C GLU A 751 1.32 4.90 1.17
N LYS A 752 2.61 5.15 0.94
CA LYS A 752 3.25 5.12 -0.39
C LYS A 752 3.58 3.71 -0.87
N LEU A 753 3.55 2.70 0.02
CA LEU A 753 3.90 1.33 -0.30
C LEU A 753 2.68 0.53 -0.79
N ASN A 754 2.88 -0.22 -1.87
CA ASN A 754 1.90 -1.21 -2.32
C ASN A 754 2.04 -2.50 -1.50
N PRO A 755 1.02 -2.89 -0.72
CA PRO A 755 1.10 -4.10 0.09
C PRO A 755 1.07 -5.37 -0.78
N PRO A 756 1.97 -6.34 -0.54
CA PRO A 756 1.92 -7.62 -1.23
C PRO A 756 0.77 -8.49 -0.72
N ARG A 757 0.19 -9.32 -1.61
CA ARG A 757 -0.83 -10.30 -1.24
C ARG A 757 -0.27 -11.45 -0.42
N VAL A 758 0.90 -11.92 -0.78
CA VAL A 758 1.59 -13.03 -0.10
C VAL A 758 3.05 -12.64 0.16
N ILE A 759 3.49 -12.81 1.40
CA ILE A 759 4.85 -12.49 1.86
C ILE A 759 5.38 -13.60 2.76
N THR A 760 6.69 -13.84 2.76
CA THR A 760 7.34 -14.80 3.66
C THR A 760 7.96 -14.12 4.89
N ASN A 761 8.41 -14.94 5.88
CA ASN A 761 9.21 -14.44 7.02
C ASN A 761 10.55 -13.83 6.59
N GLU A 762 11.06 -14.17 5.42
CA GLU A 762 12.26 -13.56 4.82
C GLU A 762 11.95 -12.28 4.03
N GLY A 763 10.67 -11.89 3.95
CA GLY A 763 10.21 -10.72 3.20
C GLY A 763 9.92 -10.99 1.73
N GLU A 764 10.17 -12.20 1.22
CA GLU A 764 9.93 -12.53 -0.18
C GLU A 764 8.44 -12.42 -0.54
N ILE A 765 8.18 -11.76 -1.66
CA ILE A 765 6.83 -11.46 -2.16
C ILE A 765 6.49 -12.41 -3.30
N PHE A 766 5.23 -12.90 -3.29
CA PHE A 766 4.61 -13.65 -4.37
C PHE A 766 3.35 -12.90 -4.81
N SER A 767 3.31 -12.50 -6.08
CA SER A 767 2.19 -11.70 -6.62
C SER A 767 1.06 -12.55 -7.17
N GLY A 768 1.39 -13.77 -7.68
CA GLY A 768 0.47 -14.54 -8.48
C GLY A 768 0.29 -13.97 -9.88
N SER A 769 -0.40 -14.69 -10.73
CA SER A 769 -0.69 -14.25 -12.11
C SER A 769 -1.99 -14.84 -12.63
N TYR A 770 -2.64 -14.11 -13.56
CA TYR A 770 -3.80 -14.62 -14.31
C TYR A 770 -3.35 -15.35 -15.56
N SER A 771 -4.19 -16.29 -16.05
CA SER A 771 -4.00 -16.88 -17.37
C SER A 771 -4.23 -15.83 -18.45
N LYS A 772 -3.35 -15.80 -19.46
CA LYS A 772 -3.44 -14.89 -20.62
C LYS A 772 -4.11 -15.52 -21.83
N GLU A 773 -4.61 -16.75 -21.72
CA GLU A 773 -5.20 -17.48 -22.83
C GLU A 773 -6.50 -16.80 -23.32
N GLY A 774 -6.55 -16.45 -24.60
CA GLY A 774 -7.72 -15.81 -25.22
C GLY A 774 -7.95 -14.33 -24.88
N ILE A 775 -6.96 -13.67 -24.28
CA ILE A 775 -7.01 -12.23 -23.92
C ILE A 775 -6.32 -11.41 -25.02
N PRO A 776 -6.90 -10.25 -25.46
CA PRO A 776 -6.26 -9.35 -26.40
C PRO A 776 -4.90 -8.83 -25.91
N GLU A 777 -3.97 -8.60 -26.82
CA GLU A 777 -2.68 -8.02 -26.50
C GLU A 777 -2.85 -6.58 -25.97
N GLY A 778 -2.24 -6.27 -24.81
CA GLY A 778 -2.35 -4.96 -24.16
C GLY A 778 -3.57 -4.78 -23.27
N ALA A 779 -4.48 -5.76 -23.19
CA ALA A 779 -5.60 -5.71 -22.25
C ALA A 779 -5.16 -6.03 -20.81
N PHE A 780 -5.83 -5.41 -19.84
CA PHE A 780 -5.62 -5.66 -18.42
C PHE A 780 -6.54 -6.79 -17.98
N ILE A 781 -5.99 -7.75 -17.26
CA ILE A 781 -6.71 -8.96 -16.84
C ILE A 781 -7.20 -8.77 -15.40
N GLY A 782 -8.43 -9.22 -15.16
CA GLY A 782 -9.01 -9.25 -13.82
C GLY A 782 -9.97 -10.42 -13.64
N MET A 783 -10.39 -10.66 -12.41
CA MET A 783 -11.41 -11.65 -12.12
C MET A 783 -12.79 -11.08 -12.44
N PRO A 784 -13.59 -11.71 -13.32
CA PRO A 784 -14.96 -11.30 -13.55
C PRO A 784 -15.82 -11.62 -12.32
N VAL A 785 -16.53 -10.61 -11.81
CA VAL A 785 -17.35 -10.74 -10.61
C VAL A 785 -18.82 -10.41 -10.85
N SER A 786 -19.13 -9.72 -11.92
CA SER A 786 -20.49 -9.48 -12.41
C SER A 786 -20.44 -9.47 -13.93
N ALA A 787 -21.21 -10.37 -14.57
CA ALA A 787 -21.11 -10.63 -16.00
C ALA A 787 -21.64 -9.47 -16.85
N GLY A 788 -21.10 -9.34 -18.06
CA GLY A 788 -21.55 -8.37 -19.06
C GLY A 788 -20.40 -7.78 -19.86
N ILE A 789 -20.77 -7.07 -20.93
CA ILE A 789 -19.84 -6.28 -21.74
C ILE A 789 -20.38 -4.84 -21.72
N TYR A 790 -19.48 -3.89 -21.48
CA TYR A 790 -19.82 -2.48 -21.56
C TYR A 790 -18.66 -1.67 -22.13
N GLU A 791 -19.02 -0.68 -22.94
CA GLU A 791 -18.06 0.29 -23.48
C GLU A 791 -18.45 1.69 -23.04
N GLY A 792 -17.48 2.45 -22.52
CA GLY A 792 -17.73 3.79 -22.00
C GLY A 792 -16.47 4.51 -21.52
N TYR A 793 -16.65 5.76 -21.11
CA TYR A 793 -15.55 6.56 -20.59
C TYR A 793 -15.18 6.16 -19.17
N ALA A 794 -13.88 6.08 -18.91
CA ALA A 794 -13.35 5.86 -17.58
C ALA A 794 -13.44 7.09 -16.69
N ARG A 795 -13.80 6.88 -15.45
CA ARG A 795 -13.62 7.83 -14.34
C ARG A 795 -12.78 7.17 -13.27
N VAL A 796 -11.54 7.64 -13.11
CA VAL A 796 -10.64 7.16 -12.05
C VAL A 796 -10.92 7.96 -10.80
N ILE A 797 -11.45 7.30 -9.77
CA ILE A 797 -11.76 7.91 -8.47
C ILE A 797 -10.95 7.19 -7.41
N LEU A 798 -10.07 7.88 -6.71
CA LEU A 798 -9.26 7.34 -5.61
C LEU A 798 -9.87 7.65 -4.23
N ASN A 799 -10.66 8.71 -4.16
CA ASN A 799 -11.36 9.12 -2.95
C ASN A 799 -12.81 9.50 -3.32
N PRO A 800 -13.83 8.81 -2.81
CA PRO A 800 -15.22 9.08 -3.14
C PRO A 800 -15.72 10.44 -2.62
N ASN A 801 -14.93 11.15 -1.80
CA ASN A 801 -15.24 12.46 -1.26
C ASN A 801 -14.79 13.62 -2.18
N GLU A 802 -13.90 13.34 -3.14
CA GLU A 802 -13.23 14.38 -3.92
C GLU A 802 -13.72 14.44 -5.37
N ASP A 803 -14.38 13.38 -5.85
CA ASP A 803 -14.83 13.31 -7.24
C ASP A 803 -16.22 12.65 -7.35
N SER A 804 -16.91 12.92 -8.47
CA SER A 804 -18.24 12.40 -8.78
C SER A 804 -18.22 11.54 -10.04
N LEU A 805 -19.04 10.50 -10.05
CA LEU A 805 -19.25 9.64 -11.22
C LEU A 805 -20.44 10.17 -12.04
N LYS A 806 -20.21 10.51 -13.30
CA LYS A 806 -21.28 10.87 -14.21
C LYS A 806 -22.08 9.64 -14.63
N LYS A 807 -23.28 9.88 -15.11
CA LYS A 807 -24.12 8.80 -15.63
C LYS A 807 -23.43 8.10 -16.80
N ASP A 808 -23.48 6.76 -16.80
CA ASP A 808 -22.95 5.88 -17.84
C ASP A 808 -21.41 5.84 -17.94
N GLU A 809 -20.66 6.35 -16.96
CA GLU A 809 -19.20 6.17 -16.88
C GLU A 809 -18.82 4.81 -16.27
N ILE A 810 -17.59 4.39 -16.58
CA ILE A 810 -16.92 3.23 -15.97
C ILE A 810 -16.11 3.71 -14.75
N LEU A 811 -16.48 3.25 -13.56
CA LEU A 811 -15.72 3.52 -12.35
C LEU A 811 -14.45 2.69 -12.31
N VAL A 812 -13.30 3.35 -12.22
CA VAL A 812 -11.99 2.72 -12.02
C VAL A 812 -11.44 3.17 -10.68
N THR A 813 -11.17 2.24 -9.76
CA THR A 813 -10.65 2.59 -8.43
C THR A 813 -9.82 1.46 -7.83
N LYS A 814 -9.07 1.77 -6.76
CA LYS A 814 -8.27 0.75 -6.07
C LYS A 814 -9.14 -0.31 -5.39
N PHE A 815 -10.13 0.11 -4.66
CA PHE A 815 -11.06 -0.75 -3.92
C PHE A 815 -12.35 0.02 -3.63
N THR A 816 -13.39 -0.70 -3.21
CA THR A 816 -14.63 -0.08 -2.74
C THR A 816 -15.05 -0.67 -1.40
N ASP A 817 -15.67 0.15 -0.59
CA ASP A 817 -16.33 -0.22 0.67
C ASP A 817 -17.76 0.33 0.68
N PRO A 818 -18.55 0.11 1.73
CA PRO A 818 -19.93 0.58 1.78
C PRO A 818 -20.11 2.10 1.57
N GLY A 819 -19.09 2.91 1.82
CA GLY A 819 -19.10 4.34 1.53
C GLY A 819 -19.16 4.67 0.04
N TRP A 820 -18.81 3.73 -0.84
CA TRP A 820 -18.86 3.88 -2.29
C TRP A 820 -20.21 3.55 -2.91
N THR A 821 -21.11 2.93 -2.13
CA THR A 821 -22.42 2.43 -2.63
C THR A 821 -23.20 3.49 -3.43
N PRO A 822 -23.25 4.74 -3.05
CA PRO A 822 -23.97 5.76 -3.79
C PRO A 822 -23.43 6.03 -5.19
N LEU A 823 -22.14 5.79 -5.45
CA LEU A 823 -21.54 5.97 -6.79
C LEU A 823 -21.96 4.86 -7.76
N PHE A 824 -22.26 3.67 -7.26
CA PHE A 824 -22.64 2.53 -8.09
C PHE A 824 -23.97 2.74 -8.85
N VAL A 825 -24.83 3.60 -8.35
CA VAL A 825 -26.10 3.90 -9.03
C VAL A 825 -25.88 4.52 -10.42
N ASN A 826 -24.76 5.22 -10.60
CA ASN A 826 -24.40 5.88 -11.86
C ASN A 826 -23.39 5.08 -12.70
N ALA A 827 -22.71 4.11 -12.10
CA ALA A 827 -21.74 3.28 -12.79
C ALA A 827 -22.41 2.35 -13.81
N LYS A 828 -21.82 2.19 -14.97
CA LYS A 828 -22.19 1.20 -16.01
C LYS A 828 -21.13 0.13 -16.21
N GLY A 829 -19.95 0.32 -15.63
CA GLY A 829 -18.88 -0.64 -15.57
C GLY A 829 -18.05 -0.39 -14.31
N LEU A 830 -17.39 -1.42 -13.80
CA LEU A 830 -16.56 -1.35 -12.61
C LEU A 830 -15.22 -2.07 -12.82
N VAL A 831 -14.11 -1.39 -12.53
CA VAL A 831 -12.77 -1.95 -12.57
C VAL A 831 -12.08 -1.66 -11.24
N LEU A 832 -11.70 -2.71 -10.50
CA LEU A 832 -11.05 -2.60 -9.19
C LEU A 832 -9.67 -3.25 -9.22
N GLU A 833 -8.67 -2.58 -8.64
CA GLU A 833 -7.34 -3.17 -8.44
C GLU A 833 -7.34 -4.28 -7.40
N VAL A 834 -8.12 -4.12 -6.36
CA VAL A 834 -8.19 -5.06 -5.24
C VAL A 834 -9.61 -5.54 -5.05
N GLY A 835 -9.77 -6.86 -4.90
CA GLY A 835 -11.05 -7.47 -4.63
C GLY A 835 -11.06 -8.94 -5.01
N GLY A 836 -12.16 -9.60 -4.66
CA GLY A 836 -12.47 -10.99 -5.02
C GLY A 836 -13.98 -11.17 -5.06
N LEU A 837 -14.45 -12.37 -5.33
CA LEU A 837 -15.87 -12.70 -5.52
C LEU A 837 -16.79 -12.28 -4.37
N MET A 838 -16.25 -12.18 -3.17
CA MET A 838 -16.98 -11.88 -1.93
C MET A 838 -16.76 -10.46 -1.41
N THR A 839 -16.03 -9.61 -2.15
CA THR A 839 -15.75 -8.23 -1.73
C THR A 839 -16.95 -7.32 -1.99
N HIS A 840 -16.99 -6.17 -1.30
CA HIS A 840 -18.10 -5.22 -1.40
C HIS A 840 -18.39 -4.80 -2.86
N GLY A 841 -17.36 -4.43 -3.62
CA GLY A 841 -17.54 -4.04 -5.03
C GLY A 841 -18.12 -5.16 -5.90
N ALA A 842 -17.68 -6.41 -5.70
CA ALA A 842 -18.20 -7.56 -6.40
C ALA A 842 -19.69 -7.84 -6.07
N ILE A 843 -20.04 -7.62 -4.83
CA ILE A 843 -21.39 -7.82 -4.32
C ILE A 843 -22.34 -6.79 -4.90
N VAL A 844 -21.97 -5.53 -4.72
CA VAL A 844 -22.80 -4.39 -5.17
C VAL A 844 -22.92 -4.38 -6.70
N SER A 845 -21.84 -4.69 -7.43
CA SER A 845 -21.92 -4.77 -8.89
C SER A 845 -22.94 -5.83 -9.38
N ARG A 846 -23.02 -7.00 -8.73
CA ARG A 846 -24.06 -8.00 -9.02
C ARG A 846 -25.45 -7.49 -8.63
N GLU A 847 -25.59 -6.87 -7.48
CA GLU A 847 -26.88 -6.32 -7.02
C GLU A 847 -27.43 -5.26 -7.97
N TYR A 848 -26.53 -4.42 -8.55
CA TYR A 848 -26.92 -3.39 -9.52
C TYR A 848 -26.84 -3.85 -10.98
N GLY A 849 -26.39 -5.10 -11.24
CA GLY A 849 -26.26 -5.66 -12.59
C GLY A 849 -25.21 -4.91 -13.45
N ILE A 850 -24.11 -4.48 -12.85
CA ILE A 850 -23.04 -3.71 -13.49
C ILE A 850 -21.91 -4.68 -13.87
N PRO A 851 -21.45 -4.74 -15.15
CA PRO A 851 -20.26 -5.50 -15.54
C PRO A 851 -19.05 -5.09 -14.72
N ALA A 852 -18.40 -6.07 -14.09
CA ALA A 852 -17.34 -5.74 -13.13
C ALA A 852 -16.17 -6.72 -13.16
N LEU A 853 -14.97 -6.14 -13.08
CA LEU A 853 -13.70 -6.84 -12.91
C LEU A 853 -13.02 -6.40 -11.62
N VAL A 854 -12.47 -7.34 -10.87
CA VAL A 854 -11.66 -7.09 -9.67
C VAL A 854 -10.28 -7.71 -9.80
N GLY A 855 -9.32 -7.23 -9.03
CA GLY A 855 -7.95 -7.69 -9.09
C GLY A 855 -7.21 -7.27 -10.38
N VAL A 856 -7.65 -6.20 -11.03
CA VAL A 856 -6.96 -5.63 -12.20
C VAL A 856 -5.79 -4.81 -11.71
N GLU A 857 -4.60 -5.42 -11.72
CA GLU A 857 -3.38 -4.78 -11.18
C GLU A 857 -3.07 -3.47 -11.89
N ASP A 858 -2.66 -2.46 -11.12
CA ASP A 858 -2.26 -1.12 -11.58
C ASP A 858 -3.31 -0.37 -12.43
N ALA A 859 -4.59 -0.77 -12.42
CA ALA A 859 -5.64 -0.16 -13.24
C ALA A 859 -5.70 1.37 -13.05
N THR A 860 -5.62 1.87 -11.81
CA THR A 860 -5.72 3.32 -11.53
C THR A 860 -4.49 4.11 -11.98
N SER A 861 -3.36 3.46 -12.19
CA SER A 861 -2.15 4.08 -12.71
C SER A 861 -2.08 4.05 -14.24
N MET A 862 -2.60 3.02 -14.85
CA MET A 862 -2.52 2.75 -16.30
C MET A 862 -3.71 3.35 -17.08
N ILE A 863 -4.90 3.32 -16.48
CA ILE A 863 -6.12 3.93 -17.03
C ILE A 863 -6.24 5.36 -16.50
N LYS A 864 -6.63 6.30 -17.36
CA LYS A 864 -6.84 7.69 -16.99
C LYS A 864 -8.31 8.09 -17.14
N THR A 865 -8.74 9.04 -16.33
CA THR A 865 -10.08 9.64 -16.53
C THR A 865 -10.19 10.20 -17.95
N GLY A 866 -11.25 9.79 -18.66
CA GLY A 866 -11.50 10.17 -20.05
C GLY A 866 -11.07 9.12 -21.09
N ASP A 867 -10.27 8.10 -20.72
CA ASP A 867 -10.00 6.97 -21.61
C ASP A 867 -11.31 6.24 -21.96
N TYR A 868 -11.47 5.81 -23.22
CA TYR A 868 -12.61 5.02 -23.63
C TYR A 868 -12.28 3.54 -23.51
N LEU A 869 -13.00 2.85 -22.63
CA LEU A 869 -12.74 1.46 -22.23
C LEU A 869 -13.78 0.50 -22.77
N ARG A 870 -13.38 -0.74 -23.01
CA ARG A 870 -14.25 -1.90 -23.11
C ARG A 870 -13.99 -2.87 -21.98
N ILE A 871 -14.99 -3.14 -21.17
CA ILE A 871 -14.99 -4.23 -20.18
C ILE A 871 -15.64 -5.45 -20.82
N ASP A 872 -14.96 -6.60 -20.80
CA ASP A 872 -15.52 -7.92 -21.11
C ASP A 872 -15.44 -8.78 -19.85
N ALA A 873 -16.48 -8.69 -19.03
CA ALA A 873 -16.56 -9.46 -17.80
C ALA A 873 -17.01 -10.93 -18.00
N TYR A 874 -17.20 -11.39 -19.21
CA TYR A 874 -17.29 -12.83 -19.51
C TYR A 874 -15.91 -13.45 -19.67
N LYS A 875 -14.97 -12.70 -20.27
CA LYS A 875 -13.60 -13.16 -20.53
C LYS A 875 -12.59 -12.70 -19.48
N GLY A 876 -12.98 -11.76 -18.62
CA GLY A 876 -12.14 -11.28 -17.52
C GLY A 876 -11.06 -10.28 -17.93
N TYR A 877 -11.36 -9.33 -18.83
CA TYR A 877 -10.41 -8.29 -19.21
C TYR A 877 -11.05 -6.92 -19.45
N VAL A 878 -10.23 -5.88 -19.32
CA VAL A 878 -10.55 -4.53 -19.76
C VAL A 878 -9.47 -4.03 -20.71
N GLU A 879 -9.89 -3.37 -21.79
CA GLU A 879 -8.98 -2.78 -22.79
C GLU A 879 -9.29 -1.30 -23.01
N ILE A 880 -8.24 -0.51 -23.29
CA ILE A 880 -8.38 0.88 -23.71
C ILE A 880 -8.56 0.88 -25.24
N ILE A 881 -9.77 1.26 -25.70
CA ILE A 881 -10.08 1.34 -27.12
C ILE A 881 -9.57 2.67 -27.70
N CYS A 882 -9.71 3.76 -26.92
CA CYS A 882 -9.26 5.09 -27.32
C CYS A 882 -8.80 5.88 -26.07
N LYS A 883 -7.71 6.64 -26.24
CA LYS A 883 -7.15 7.56 -25.20
C LYS A 883 -7.64 8.97 -25.40
#